data_71a9618ea2888274329f2d4095d996aa
#
_entry.id   71a9618ea2888274329f2d4095d996aa
#
_cell.length_a   1.000
_cell.length_b   1.000
_cell.length_c   1.000
_cell.angle_alpha   90.00
_cell.angle_beta   90.00
_cell.angle_gamma   90.00
#
_symmetry.space_group_name_H-M   'P 1'
#
loop_
_entity.id
_entity.type
_entity.pdbx_description
1 polymer ?
#
loop_
_entity_poly.entity_id
_entity_poly.type
_entity_poly.pdbx_seq_one_letter_code
_entity_poly.pdbx_strand_id
1 'polypeptide(L)'
;MDDNTLLQLEGYVESVVYRNEENGYTVVEISDDDDYITAVGIMPRVHQGDLLKLTGNYKEHPNYGRQFSAQVCELCRPSGTAGILRYLSSGAIRGIGATTAQRLVSEFGEKTLDVMENEPERVAMLKGISKSKADDFSLQLKQSTGIRSLIIFLGEYGIGNAAAVKIFTELGTSAIEKIKENPYILCSGEFGISFQTADFIAKKRNFDEQSTERIRAGIAYILIHNEGNGHTCLPFEVLCKKAADFLKVDIALIASTMQEMIFDRSLIKDNVNDKEFIFSPNTHLCELYIASRVKMLLGFAAEQIKNIDTEIEKCEKNDGIEYAALQKEAITQALTKGMLVLTGGPGTGKTTTLNAIIKILQNNGKKVLLAAPTGRAAQRMSALTGVEAKTIHRLLEVSWDKHDKPIFNKNERNQLKCDALIVDEVSMVDTFIFESVMKALPIGCRLILVGDSNQLPSVGPGNILGDLTDCGIVPVVRLNEIFRQAQKSLIVTNAHKIVNGEMPVLNASDKDFFFLLRNNKTEISQVIVDLCTQRLPKAYGYSAFDNIQVLCPSKKGELGTAEMNFRLQKALNPKSADKAEIEIASKTFRIGDKVMQIKNNYDITWIRDDGEQGSGIFNGDIGIIDSIDRKSRTLIVIFDDKTAKYTYEYATDLDFAYAVTVHKSQGNEFDCVIIPMFQGPPQLYYRNLLYTAVTRAKKTLVLVGNPKTVEYMVQNNRRTKRYSGLKEFLLRDEQLY
;
A
#
# COMPACT_ATOMS: atom_id res chain seq x y z
N MET A 1 -28.01 -9.56 28.21
CA MET A 1 -29.18 -9.54 27.32
C MET A 1 -28.76 -8.77 26.10
N ASP A 2 -28.43 -9.53 25.07
CA ASP A 2 -27.98 -8.97 23.79
C ASP A 2 -29.19 -8.51 22.99
N ASP A 3 -29.50 -7.24 23.06
CA ASP A 3 -30.50 -6.62 22.19
C ASP A 3 -29.81 -6.01 20.97
N ASN A 4 -29.43 -6.90 20.04
CA ASN A 4 -28.82 -6.50 18.75
C ASN A 4 -29.92 -6.28 17.69
N THR A 5 -31.10 -5.86 18.09
CA THR A 5 -32.19 -5.46 17.19
C THR A 5 -31.84 -4.12 16.57
N LEU A 6 -31.60 -4.12 15.25
CA LEU A 6 -31.41 -2.90 14.48
C LEU A 6 -32.72 -2.11 14.49
N LEU A 7 -32.65 -0.86 14.87
CA LEU A 7 -33.78 0.08 14.85
C LEU A 7 -33.92 0.70 13.46
N GLN A 8 -35.15 1.03 13.08
CA GLN A 8 -35.43 1.81 11.89
C GLN A 8 -35.84 3.23 12.28
N LEU A 9 -35.28 4.21 11.59
CA LEU A 9 -35.59 5.64 11.72
C LEU A 9 -35.92 6.15 10.32
N GLU A 10 -37.08 6.84 10.20
CA GLU A 10 -37.48 7.48 8.95
C GLU A 10 -37.73 8.96 9.23
N GLY A 11 -37.16 9.85 8.41
CA GLY A 11 -37.29 11.28 8.61
C GLY A 11 -36.73 12.12 7.48
N TYR A 12 -37.08 13.39 7.44
CA TYR A 12 -36.58 14.33 6.44
C TYR A 12 -35.27 14.95 6.86
N VAL A 13 -34.32 15.08 5.93
CA VAL A 13 -33.07 15.77 6.15
C VAL A 13 -33.33 17.27 6.29
N GLU A 14 -33.06 17.82 7.46
CA GLU A 14 -33.14 19.25 7.74
C GLU A 14 -31.83 19.96 7.36
N SER A 15 -30.70 19.36 7.68
CA SER A 15 -29.40 19.91 7.32
C SER A 15 -28.36 18.79 7.10
N VAL A 16 -27.43 19.04 6.18
CA VAL A 16 -26.24 18.24 6.03
C VAL A 16 -25.13 18.96 6.77
N VAL A 17 -24.80 18.47 7.97
CA VAL A 17 -23.79 19.08 8.85
C VAL A 17 -22.36 18.86 8.32
N TYR A 18 -22.11 17.65 7.83
CA TYR A 18 -20.81 17.28 7.26
C TYR A 18 -20.97 16.17 6.23
N ARG A 19 -20.17 16.21 5.19
CA ARG A 19 -20.04 15.14 4.22
C ARG A 19 -18.60 15.00 3.77
N ASN A 20 -18.09 13.79 3.80
CA ASN A 20 -16.87 13.42 3.11
C ASN A 20 -17.23 12.91 1.71
N GLU A 21 -16.87 13.66 0.69
CA GLU A 21 -17.19 13.34 -0.71
C GLU A 21 -16.46 12.09 -1.23
N GLU A 22 -15.35 11.69 -0.58
CA GLU A 22 -14.53 10.57 -1.02
C GLU A 22 -15.11 9.22 -0.59
N ASN A 23 -15.57 9.12 0.67
CA ASN A 23 -16.06 7.85 1.23
C ASN A 23 -17.57 7.83 1.48
N GLY A 24 -18.26 8.96 1.22
CA GLY A 24 -19.71 9.10 1.42
C GLY A 24 -20.14 9.19 2.88
N TYR A 25 -19.21 9.30 3.85
CA TYR A 25 -19.55 9.47 5.26
C TYR A 25 -20.23 10.82 5.46
N THR A 26 -21.44 10.78 6.01
CA THR A 26 -22.29 11.97 6.13
C THR A 26 -22.85 12.08 7.53
N VAL A 27 -22.91 13.30 8.04
CA VAL A 27 -23.61 13.69 9.27
C VAL A 27 -24.78 14.56 8.87
N VAL A 28 -25.98 14.12 9.18
CA VAL A 28 -27.23 14.83 8.87
C VAL A 28 -28.06 15.03 10.12
N GLU A 29 -28.79 16.12 10.14
CA GLU A 29 -29.91 16.32 11.06
C GLU A 29 -31.18 15.90 10.36
N ILE A 30 -31.94 15.01 10.98
CA ILE A 30 -33.17 14.44 10.46
C ILE A 30 -34.32 14.85 11.40
N SER A 31 -35.41 15.32 10.84
CA SER A 31 -36.66 15.54 11.59
C SER A 31 -37.57 14.32 11.50
N ASP A 32 -37.93 13.77 12.65
CA ASP A 32 -38.95 12.74 12.82
C ASP A 32 -40.13 13.39 13.56
N ASP A 33 -41.12 13.77 12.80
CA ASP A 33 -42.35 14.53 13.18
C ASP A 33 -42.18 15.70 14.17
N ASP A 34 -41.60 15.53 15.35
CA ASP A 34 -41.44 16.59 16.36
C ASP A 34 -40.00 16.68 16.95
N ASP A 35 -39.10 15.70 16.64
CA ASP A 35 -37.74 15.66 17.19
C ASP A 35 -36.68 15.78 16.11
N TYR A 36 -35.57 16.46 16.44
CA TYR A 36 -34.39 16.53 15.60
C TYR A 36 -33.36 15.45 16.04
N ILE A 37 -33.00 14.57 15.14
CA ILE A 37 -32.03 13.46 15.40
C ILE A 37 -30.83 13.66 14.51
N THR A 38 -29.64 13.67 15.12
CA THR A 38 -28.40 13.62 14.35
C THR A 38 -28.13 12.18 13.93
N ALA A 39 -28.10 11.92 12.63
CA ALA A 39 -27.75 10.61 12.07
C ALA A 39 -26.38 10.67 11.37
N VAL A 40 -25.60 9.61 11.55
CA VAL A 40 -24.23 9.49 11.01
C VAL A 40 -24.05 8.16 10.31
N GLY A 41 -23.37 8.14 9.18
CA GLY A 41 -23.09 6.90 8.46
C GLY A 41 -22.62 7.16 7.03
N ILE A 42 -22.29 6.08 6.30
CA ILE A 42 -22.05 6.16 4.86
C ILE A 42 -23.40 6.25 4.16
N MET A 43 -23.64 7.37 3.52
CA MET A 43 -24.92 7.69 2.88
C MET A 43 -24.71 8.02 1.40
N PRO A 44 -25.72 7.79 0.52
CA PRO A 44 -25.73 8.38 -0.80
C PRO A 44 -25.65 9.92 -0.67
N ARG A 45 -25.47 10.62 -1.79
CA ARG A 45 -25.51 12.07 -1.75
C ARG A 45 -26.90 12.53 -1.34
N VAL A 46 -27.00 13.09 -0.16
CA VAL A 46 -28.25 13.57 0.44
C VAL A 46 -28.27 15.09 0.46
N HIS A 47 -29.48 15.66 0.35
CA HIS A 47 -29.70 17.07 0.36
C HIS A 47 -30.79 17.39 1.39
N GLN A 48 -30.85 18.64 1.79
CA GLN A 48 -31.95 19.12 2.63
C GLN A 48 -33.30 18.81 1.97
N GLY A 49 -34.24 18.25 2.73
CA GLY A 49 -35.57 17.87 2.25
C GLY A 49 -35.66 16.43 1.73
N ASP A 50 -34.56 15.69 1.60
CA ASP A 50 -34.62 14.26 1.27
C ASP A 50 -35.26 13.47 2.41
N LEU A 51 -36.06 12.46 2.08
CA LEU A 51 -36.62 11.50 3.01
C LEU A 51 -35.67 10.31 3.15
N LEU A 52 -35.14 10.08 4.35
CA LEU A 52 -34.27 8.96 4.64
C LEU A 52 -34.96 7.92 5.51
N LYS A 53 -34.73 6.64 5.16
CA LYS A 53 -35.01 5.52 6.03
C LYS A 53 -33.68 4.89 6.42
N LEU A 54 -33.37 4.98 7.71
CA LEU A 54 -32.12 4.52 8.28
C LEU A 54 -32.34 3.27 9.10
N THR A 55 -31.45 2.30 8.97
CA THR A 55 -31.39 1.12 9.82
C THR A 55 -30.08 1.14 10.58
N GLY A 56 -30.13 1.10 11.89
CA GLY A 56 -28.93 1.22 12.73
C GLY A 56 -29.22 1.22 14.21
N ASN A 57 -28.33 1.79 15.00
CA ASN A 57 -28.45 1.86 16.44
C ASN A 57 -28.11 3.25 16.96
N TYR A 58 -28.74 3.68 18.04
CA TYR A 58 -28.35 4.89 18.74
C TYR A 58 -26.98 4.68 19.40
N LYS A 59 -26.11 5.69 19.26
CA LYS A 59 -24.82 5.78 19.94
C LYS A 59 -24.67 7.13 20.59
N GLU A 60 -24.09 7.18 21.77
CA GLU A 60 -23.72 8.46 22.39
C GLU A 60 -22.35 8.92 21.86
N HIS A 61 -22.33 10.10 21.25
CA HIS A 61 -21.09 10.73 20.84
C HIS A 61 -20.62 11.68 21.95
N PRO A 62 -19.34 11.60 22.39
CA PRO A 62 -18.84 12.36 23.54
C PRO A 62 -19.01 13.86 23.45
N ASN A 63 -18.96 14.44 22.23
CA ASN A 63 -19.04 15.89 22.01
C ASN A 63 -20.36 16.35 21.38
N TYR A 64 -21.13 15.44 20.78
CA TYR A 64 -22.32 15.76 20.00
C TYR A 64 -23.60 15.07 20.51
N GLY A 65 -23.50 14.41 21.67
CA GLY A 65 -24.64 13.75 22.31
C GLY A 65 -25.13 12.49 21.58
N ARG A 66 -26.39 12.18 21.74
CA ARG A 66 -27.02 10.99 21.17
C ARG A 66 -27.17 11.12 19.66
N GLN A 67 -26.57 10.18 18.91
CA GLN A 67 -26.61 10.12 17.45
C GLN A 67 -27.13 8.77 16.99
N PHE A 68 -27.81 8.72 15.85
CA PHE A 68 -28.21 7.49 15.19
C PHE A 68 -27.10 7.04 14.22
N SER A 69 -26.43 5.95 14.55
CA SER A 69 -25.37 5.37 13.69
C SER A 69 -26.01 4.44 12.66
N ALA A 70 -26.23 4.97 11.46
CA ALA A 70 -26.82 4.24 10.35
C ALA A 70 -25.82 3.22 9.78
N GLN A 71 -26.25 1.97 9.71
CA GLN A 71 -25.55 0.88 9.00
C GLN A 71 -26.06 0.75 7.57
N VAL A 72 -27.38 0.99 7.39
CA VAL A 72 -28.03 1.04 6.09
C VAL A 72 -28.76 2.37 6.00
N CYS A 73 -28.63 3.05 4.87
CA CYS A 73 -29.30 4.29 4.54
C CYS A 73 -30.04 4.14 3.21
N GLU A 74 -31.34 4.25 3.26
CA GLU A 74 -32.22 4.26 2.08
C GLU A 74 -32.76 5.67 1.89
N LEU A 75 -32.52 6.23 0.71
CA LEU A 75 -33.13 7.50 0.30
C LEU A 75 -34.55 7.19 -0.18
N CYS A 76 -35.58 7.59 0.54
CA CYS A 76 -36.96 7.36 0.18
C CYS A 76 -37.48 8.44 -0.77
N ARG A 77 -38.32 8.05 -1.73
CA ARG A 77 -38.97 9.01 -2.60
C ARG A 77 -40.03 9.76 -1.78
N PRO A 78 -40.00 11.11 -1.72
CA PRO A 78 -41.03 11.85 -1.01
C PRO A 78 -42.43 11.48 -1.53
N SER A 79 -43.33 11.17 -0.63
CA SER A 79 -44.71 10.83 -0.93
C SER A 79 -45.66 11.92 -0.41
N GLY A 80 -46.79 12.09 -1.09
CA GLY A 80 -47.75 13.15 -0.79
C GLY A 80 -47.32 14.55 -1.24
N THR A 81 -48.27 15.42 -1.48
CA THR A 81 -48.05 16.79 -2.02
C THR A 81 -47.16 17.65 -1.11
N ALA A 82 -47.30 17.52 0.20
CA ALA A 82 -46.49 18.27 1.17
C ALA A 82 -45.03 17.84 1.16
N GLY A 83 -44.73 16.50 1.15
CA GLY A 83 -43.38 15.98 1.07
C GLY A 83 -42.68 16.33 -0.23
N ILE A 84 -43.38 16.24 -1.37
CA ILE A 84 -42.86 16.63 -2.68
C ILE A 84 -42.53 18.12 -2.73
N LEU A 85 -43.43 18.96 -2.20
CA LEU A 85 -43.21 20.40 -2.13
C LEU A 85 -41.98 20.75 -1.30
N ARG A 86 -41.82 20.13 -0.14
CA ARG A 86 -40.67 20.32 0.75
C ARG A 86 -39.37 19.91 0.04
N TYR A 87 -39.34 18.73 -0.60
CA TYR A 87 -38.20 18.23 -1.37
C TYR A 87 -37.80 19.17 -2.51
N LEU A 88 -38.75 19.61 -3.34
CA LEU A 88 -38.46 20.52 -4.45
C LEU A 88 -38.04 21.92 -3.99
N SER A 89 -38.58 22.39 -2.87
CA SER A 89 -38.29 23.73 -2.32
C SER A 89 -36.95 23.80 -1.60
N SER A 90 -36.39 22.66 -1.17
CA SER A 90 -35.12 22.59 -0.45
C SER A 90 -33.87 22.83 -1.33
N GLY A 91 -34.06 22.89 -2.66
CA GLY A 91 -32.92 22.97 -3.61
C GLY A 91 -32.30 21.61 -3.99
N ALA A 92 -32.96 20.51 -3.65
CA ALA A 92 -32.54 19.15 -4.04
C ALA A 92 -32.41 19.01 -5.57
N ILE A 93 -33.23 19.74 -6.31
CA ILE A 93 -33.10 19.87 -7.78
C ILE A 93 -32.62 21.30 -8.08
N ARG A 94 -31.42 21.42 -8.64
CA ARG A 94 -30.85 22.72 -8.98
C ARG A 94 -31.73 23.47 -9.98
N GLY A 95 -32.03 24.73 -9.67
CA GLY A 95 -32.84 25.59 -10.53
C GLY A 95 -34.33 25.59 -10.18
N ILE A 96 -34.78 24.82 -9.17
CA ILE A 96 -36.13 24.85 -8.62
C ILE A 96 -36.09 25.60 -7.29
N GLY A 97 -36.72 26.76 -7.24
CA GLY A 97 -36.98 27.50 -5.99
C GLY A 97 -38.40 27.26 -5.50
N ALA A 98 -38.73 27.73 -4.28
CA ALA A 98 -40.03 27.52 -3.62
C ALA A 98 -41.25 27.88 -4.50
N THR A 99 -41.16 28.96 -5.25
CA THR A 99 -42.25 29.39 -6.16
C THR A 99 -42.45 28.43 -7.33
N THR A 100 -41.36 27.87 -7.88
CA THR A 100 -41.43 26.91 -8.98
C THR A 100 -41.92 25.57 -8.47
N ALA A 101 -41.42 25.12 -7.31
CA ALA A 101 -41.90 23.92 -6.62
C ALA A 101 -43.39 23.95 -6.37
N GLN A 102 -43.92 25.08 -5.85
CA GLN A 102 -45.34 25.24 -5.57
C GLN A 102 -46.20 25.17 -6.83
N ARG A 103 -45.72 25.71 -7.96
CA ARG A 103 -46.43 25.59 -9.25
C ARG A 103 -46.43 24.15 -9.77
N LEU A 104 -45.32 23.47 -9.70
CA LEU A 104 -45.21 22.09 -10.14
C LEU A 104 -46.16 21.19 -9.36
N VAL A 105 -46.13 21.31 -8.02
CA VAL A 105 -47.00 20.50 -7.14
C VAL A 105 -48.47 20.87 -7.27
N SER A 106 -48.79 22.15 -7.48
CA SER A 106 -50.19 22.57 -7.72
C SER A 106 -50.76 22.03 -9.02
N GLU A 107 -49.94 21.88 -10.06
CA GLU A 107 -50.36 21.37 -11.38
C GLU A 107 -50.44 19.84 -11.44
N PHE A 108 -49.41 19.16 -10.88
CA PHE A 108 -49.25 17.72 -11.05
C PHE A 108 -49.56 16.89 -9.79
N GLY A 109 -49.78 17.56 -8.63
CA GLY A 109 -50.09 16.90 -7.36
C GLY A 109 -49.03 15.87 -6.96
N GLU A 110 -49.47 14.71 -6.52
CA GLU A 110 -48.58 13.58 -6.12
C GLU A 110 -47.78 13.00 -7.29
N LYS A 111 -48.19 13.23 -8.54
CA LYS A 111 -47.47 12.79 -9.73
C LYS A 111 -46.35 13.74 -10.17
N THR A 112 -46.08 14.81 -9.43
CA THR A 112 -45.13 15.85 -9.82
C THR A 112 -43.74 15.26 -10.15
N LEU A 113 -43.17 14.40 -9.30
CA LEU A 113 -41.88 13.80 -9.55
C LEU A 113 -41.90 12.86 -10.75
N ASP A 114 -42.95 12.11 -10.94
CA ASP A 114 -43.08 11.18 -12.09
C ASP A 114 -43.18 11.95 -13.41
N VAL A 115 -43.97 13.02 -13.45
CA VAL A 115 -44.13 13.89 -14.62
C VAL A 115 -42.80 14.62 -14.92
N MET A 116 -42.12 15.11 -13.90
CA MET A 116 -40.83 15.77 -14.07
C MET A 116 -39.78 14.82 -14.58
N GLU A 117 -39.76 13.55 -14.14
CA GLU A 117 -38.79 12.54 -14.53
C GLU A 117 -39.03 12.03 -15.96
N ASN A 118 -40.29 11.74 -16.32
CA ASN A 118 -40.64 11.00 -17.53
C ASN A 118 -41.30 11.85 -18.63
N GLU A 119 -41.90 12.99 -18.29
CA GLU A 119 -42.67 13.85 -19.19
C GLU A 119 -42.15 15.31 -19.14
N PRO A 120 -40.84 15.59 -19.36
CA PRO A 120 -40.28 16.94 -19.24
C PRO A 120 -40.97 17.96 -20.16
N GLU A 121 -41.57 17.50 -21.25
CA GLU A 121 -42.32 18.34 -22.18
C GLU A 121 -43.53 18.97 -21.53
N ARG A 122 -44.26 18.27 -20.64
CA ARG A 122 -45.40 18.82 -19.86
C ARG A 122 -44.91 19.83 -18.84
N VAL A 123 -43.74 19.59 -18.23
CA VAL A 123 -43.13 20.56 -17.29
C VAL A 123 -42.72 21.84 -18.01
N ALA A 124 -42.27 21.76 -19.25
CA ALA A 124 -41.91 22.90 -20.09
C ALA A 124 -43.10 23.77 -20.51
N MET A 125 -44.36 23.25 -20.40
CA MET A 125 -45.58 24.05 -20.66
C MET A 125 -45.90 25.04 -19.52
N LEU A 126 -45.29 24.86 -18.36
CA LEU A 126 -45.52 25.77 -17.24
C LEU A 126 -44.75 27.08 -17.44
N LYS A 127 -45.46 28.19 -17.14
CA LYS A 127 -44.93 29.55 -17.28
C LYS A 127 -43.61 29.71 -16.49
N GLY A 128 -42.51 30.04 -17.16
CA GLY A 128 -41.19 30.29 -16.57
C GLY A 128 -40.24 29.11 -16.51
N ILE A 129 -40.63 27.95 -17.07
CA ILE A 129 -39.74 26.78 -17.26
C ILE A 129 -39.49 26.62 -18.76
N SER A 130 -38.26 26.77 -19.17
CA SER A 130 -37.85 26.47 -20.55
C SER A 130 -37.70 24.97 -20.76
N LYS A 131 -37.77 24.52 -22.03
CA LYS A 131 -37.53 23.10 -22.38
C LYS A 131 -36.19 22.61 -21.84
N SER A 132 -35.12 23.38 -22.01
CA SER A 132 -33.81 23.05 -21.47
C SER A 132 -33.77 22.86 -19.95
N LYS A 133 -34.53 23.68 -19.20
CA LYS A 133 -34.63 23.52 -17.75
C LYS A 133 -35.43 22.29 -17.37
N ALA A 134 -36.52 21.99 -18.08
CA ALA A 134 -37.31 20.80 -17.84
C ALA A 134 -36.52 19.52 -18.10
N ASP A 135 -35.72 19.51 -19.18
CA ASP A 135 -34.84 18.41 -19.51
C ASP A 135 -33.74 18.21 -18.44
N ASP A 136 -33.16 19.30 -17.91
CA ASP A 136 -32.19 19.28 -16.83
C ASP A 136 -32.80 18.76 -15.51
N PHE A 137 -34.00 19.15 -15.16
CA PHE A 137 -34.72 18.61 -14.00
C PHE A 137 -34.98 17.09 -14.13
N SER A 138 -35.40 16.65 -15.31
CA SER A 138 -35.59 15.24 -15.61
C SER A 138 -34.29 14.45 -15.44
N LEU A 139 -33.16 14.98 -15.94
CA LEU A 139 -31.86 14.37 -15.83
C LEU A 139 -31.40 14.23 -14.37
N GLN A 140 -31.53 15.28 -13.57
CA GLN A 140 -31.17 15.25 -12.16
C GLN A 140 -32.01 14.24 -11.35
N LEU A 141 -33.31 14.14 -11.62
CA LEU A 141 -34.20 13.14 -10.99
C LEU A 141 -33.79 11.70 -11.40
N LYS A 142 -33.56 11.46 -12.67
CA LYS A 142 -33.09 10.15 -13.17
C LYS A 142 -31.77 9.73 -12.54
N GLN A 143 -30.84 10.65 -12.35
CA GLN A 143 -29.59 10.37 -11.65
C GLN A 143 -29.82 9.97 -10.18
N SER A 144 -30.67 10.69 -9.47
CA SER A 144 -30.99 10.38 -8.06
C SER A 144 -31.69 9.03 -7.92
N THR A 145 -32.63 8.72 -8.81
CA THR A 145 -33.35 7.44 -8.82
C THR A 145 -32.40 6.29 -9.21
N GLY A 146 -31.51 6.53 -10.18
CA GLY A 146 -30.57 5.53 -10.69
C GLY A 146 -29.56 5.06 -9.62
N ILE A 147 -28.97 6.00 -8.87
CA ILE A 147 -28.03 5.64 -7.81
C ILE A 147 -28.69 4.82 -6.70
N ARG A 148 -29.92 5.17 -6.31
CA ARG A 148 -30.69 4.40 -5.33
C ARG A 148 -30.92 2.96 -5.77
N SER A 149 -31.44 2.82 -6.99
CA SER A 149 -31.70 1.48 -7.55
C SER A 149 -30.44 0.63 -7.61
N LEU A 150 -29.30 1.25 -7.93
CA LEU A 150 -28.01 0.56 -7.96
C LEU A 150 -27.56 0.14 -6.54
N ILE A 151 -27.70 0.98 -5.53
CA ILE A 151 -27.37 0.66 -4.14
C ILE A 151 -28.18 -0.53 -3.64
N ILE A 152 -29.49 -0.54 -3.88
CA ILE A 152 -30.38 -1.65 -3.51
C ILE A 152 -29.95 -2.92 -4.25
N PHE A 153 -29.76 -2.84 -5.57
CA PHE A 153 -29.35 -3.97 -6.40
C PHE A 153 -28.02 -4.57 -5.94
N LEU A 154 -27.01 -3.75 -5.69
CA LEU A 154 -25.68 -4.21 -5.25
C LEU A 154 -25.67 -4.66 -3.78
N GLY A 155 -26.53 -4.08 -2.95
CA GLY A 155 -26.71 -4.50 -1.55
C GLY A 155 -27.18 -5.95 -1.39
N GLU A 156 -27.99 -6.47 -2.33
CA GLU A 156 -28.39 -7.89 -2.37
C GLU A 156 -27.19 -8.86 -2.50
N TYR A 157 -26.06 -8.35 -3.00
CA TYR A 157 -24.81 -9.09 -3.19
C TYR A 157 -23.73 -8.73 -2.18
N GLY A 158 -24.07 -7.94 -1.15
CA GLY A 158 -23.15 -7.53 -0.09
C GLY A 158 -22.14 -6.46 -0.51
N ILE A 159 -22.37 -5.76 -1.61
CA ILE A 159 -21.54 -4.65 -2.07
C ILE A 159 -22.00 -3.37 -1.36
N GLY A 160 -21.07 -2.71 -0.65
CA GLY A 160 -21.38 -1.53 0.16
C GLY A 160 -21.63 -0.27 -0.67
N ASN A 161 -22.26 0.72 -0.02
CA ASN A 161 -22.69 1.98 -0.64
C ASN A 161 -21.56 2.76 -1.31
N ALA A 162 -20.35 2.79 -0.72
CA ALA A 162 -19.21 3.50 -1.29
C ALA A 162 -18.79 2.94 -2.67
N ALA A 163 -18.79 1.61 -2.83
CA ALA A 163 -18.53 0.98 -4.11
C ALA A 163 -19.66 1.25 -5.11
N ALA A 164 -20.93 1.23 -4.66
CA ALA A 164 -22.06 1.53 -5.52
C ALA A 164 -22.00 2.97 -6.06
N VAL A 165 -21.59 3.95 -5.24
CA VAL A 165 -21.38 5.33 -5.68
C VAL A 165 -20.30 5.43 -6.74
N LYS A 166 -19.15 4.76 -6.55
CA LYS A 166 -18.06 4.70 -7.56
C LYS A 166 -18.56 4.10 -8.88
N ILE A 167 -19.27 2.98 -8.82
CA ILE A 167 -19.83 2.30 -9.99
C ILE A 167 -20.82 3.22 -10.72
N PHE A 168 -21.68 3.92 -9.98
CA PHE A 168 -22.63 4.84 -10.60
C PHE A 168 -21.95 6.04 -11.26
N THR A 169 -20.87 6.56 -10.65
CA THR A 169 -20.13 7.69 -11.21
C THR A 169 -19.53 7.35 -12.59
N GLU A 170 -19.07 6.11 -12.77
CA GLU A 170 -18.43 5.66 -14.03
C GLU A 170 -19.43 5.10 -15.05
N LEU A 171 -20.43 4.33 -14.61
CA LEU A 171 -21.37 3.65 -15.52
C LEU A 171 -22.68 4.43 -15.74
N GLY A 172 -22.96 5.42 -14.89
CA GLY A 172 -24.16 6.24 -14.94
C GLY A 172 -25.47 5.47 -14.69
N THR A 173 -26.56 5.98 -15.21
CA THR A 173 -27.92 5.42 -15.05
C THR A 173 -28.08 4.03 -15.67
N SER A 174 -27.21 3.64 -16.62
CA SER A 174 -27.23 2.31 -17.27
C SER A 174 -26.42 1.26 -16.47
N ALA A 175 -25.93 1.59 -15.28
CA ALA A 175 -25.06 0.70 -14.48
C ALA A 175 -25.71 -0.67 -14.23
N ILE A 176 -26.97 -0.69 -13.81
CA ILE A 176 -27.70 -1.94 -13.51
C ILE A 176 -27.83 -2.82 -14.76
N GLU A 177 -28.16 -2.22 -15.91
CA GLU A 177 -28.33 -2.93 -17.17
C GLU A 177 -27.00 -3.53 -17.62
N LYS A 178 -25.94 -2.73 -17.62
CA LYS A 178 -24.59 -3.18 -17.96
C LYS A 178 -24.11 -4.32 -17.06
N ILE A 179 -24.38 -4.23 -15.73
CA ILE A 179 -24.01 -5.29 -14.77
C ILE A 179 -24.86 -6.54 -15.00
N LYS A 180 -26.13 -6.37 -15.41
CA LYS A 180 -27.00 -7.49 -15.76
C LYS A 180 -26.56 -8.19 -17.04
N GLU A 181 -26.08 -7.45 -18.02
CA GLU A 181 -25.53 -7.98 -19.28
C GLU A 181 -24.15 -8.63 -19.06
N ASN A 182 -23.29 -8.01 -18.28
CA ASN A 182 -21.97 -8.52 -17.97
C ASN A 182 -21.56 -8.21 -16.51
N PRO A 183 -21.78 -9.11 -15.54
CA PRO A 183 -21.40 -8.91 -14.16
C PRO A 183 -19.89 -8.70 -13.96
N TYR A 184 -19.07 -9.19 -14.88
CA TYR A 184 -17.60 -9.13 -14.78
C TYR A 184 -17.04 -7.73 -15.09
N ILE A 185 -17.85 -6.80 -15.58
CA ILE A 185 -17.47 -5.38 -15.67
C ILE A 185 -17.05 -4.82 -14.30
N LEU A 186 -17.61 -5.38 -13.21
CA LEU A 186 -17.26 -5.01 -11.83
C LEU A 186 -15.83 -5.38 -11.44
N CYS A 187 -15.17 -6.28 -12.16
CA CYS A 187 -13.79 -6.69 -11.94
C CYS A 187 -12.76 -5.68 -12.45
N SER A 188 -13.19 -4.61 -13.15
CA SER A 188 -12.26 -3.55 -13.51
C SER A 188 -11.62 -2.97 -12.24
N GLY A 189 -10.31 -2.74 -12.28
CA GLY A 189 -9.55 -2.26 -11.10
C GLY A 189 -10.04 -0.94 -10.51
N GLU A 190 -10.99 -0.26 -11.18
CA GLU A 190 -11.59 1.00 -10.76
C GLU A 190 -12.62 0.83 -9.65
N PHE A 191 -13.34 -0.29 -9.64
CA PHE A 191 -14.42 -0.51 -8.67
C PHE A 191 -13.98 -1.26 -7.41
N GLY A 192 -12.83 -1.91 -7.43
CA GLY A 192 -12.31 -2.67 -6.30
C GLY A 192 -13.13 -3.92 -5.94
N ILE A 193 -13.97 -4.40 -6.86
CA ILE A 193 -14.80 -5.61 -6.67
C ILE A 193 -14.01 -6.83 -7.10
N SER A 194 -13.97 -7.85 -6.23
CA SER A 194 -13.24 -9.10 -6.52
C SER A 194 -13.93 -9.93 -7.61
N PHE A 195 -13.13 -10.73 -8.34
CA PHE A 195 -13.68 -11.71 -9.29
C PHE A 195 -14.70 -12.64 -8.62
N GLN A 196 -14.43 -13.09 -7.39
CA GLN A 196 -15.33 -13.99 -6.65
C GLN A 196 -16.70 -13.36 -6.41
N THR A 197 -16.74 -12.06 -6.11
CA THR A 197 -18.02 -11.33 -5.93
C THR A 197 -18.77 -11.20 -7.25
N ALA A 198 -18.08 -10.85 -8.33
CA ALA A 198 -18.70 -10.78 -9.67
C ALA A 198 -19.18 -12.15 -10.17
N ASP A 199 -18.40 -13.21 -9.95
CA ASP A 199 -18.75 -14.59 -10.27
C ASP A 199 -19.96 -15.09 -9.46
N PHE A 200 -20.08 -14.66 -8.20
CA PHE A 200 -21.25 -14.92 -7.37
C PHE A 200 -22.52 -14.25 -7.93
N ILE A 201 -22.42 -13.00 -8.37
CA ILE A 201 -23.53 -12.29 -9.05
C ILE A 201 -23.93 -13.02 -10.34
N ALA A 202 -22.94 -13.37 -11.16
CA ALA A 202 -23.13 -14.09 -12.41
C ALA A 202 -23.86 -15.43 -12.18
N LYS A 203 -23.43 -16.23 -11.20
CA LYS A 203 -24.06 -17.51 -10.84
C LYS A 203 -25.49 -17.36 -10.35
N LYS A 204 -25.77 -16.37 -9.48
CA LYS A 204 -27.15 -16.10 -9.05
C LYS A 204 -28.08 -15.71 -10.20
N ARG A 205 -27.53 -15.22 -11.28
CA ARG A 205 -28.26 -14.80 -12.49
C ARG A 205 -28.25 -15.86 -13.60
N ASN A 206 -27.77 -17.06 -13.30
CA ASN A 206 -27.65 -18.17 -14.28
C ASN A 206 -26.82 -17.79 -15.52
N PHE A 207 -25.76 -17.01 -15.31
CA PHE A 207 -24.80 -16.68 -16.37
C PHE A 207 -24.02 -17.93 -16.75
N ASP A 208 -23.72 -18.08 -18.04
CA ASP A 208 -22.98 -19.24 -18.53
C ASP A 208 -21.57 -19.29 -17.92
N GLU A 209 -21.26 -20.42 -17.29
CA GLU A 209 -19.94 -20.63 -16.66
C GLU A 209 -18.81 -20.73 -17.69
N GLN A 210 -19.12 -20.95 -18.97
CA GLN A 210 -18.16 -20.97 -20.08
C GLN A 210 -18.18 -19.68 -20.92
N SER A 211 -18.89 -18.63 -20.47
CA SER A 211 -18.97 -17.38 -21.22
C SER A 211 -17.57 -16.73 -21.40
N THR A 212 -17.37 -16.11 -22.54
CA THR A 212 -16.15 -15.40 -22.89
C THR A 212 -15.85 -14.30 -21.88
N GLU A 213 -16.87 -13.58 -21.41
CA GLU A 213 -16.75 -12.51 -20.41
C GLU A 213 -16.17 -13.03 -19.10
N ARG A 214 -16.67 -14.17 -18.63
CA ARG A 214 -16.15 -14.82 -17.42
C ARG A 214 -14.70 -15.24 -17.58
N ILE A 215 -14.37 -15.87 -18.70
CA ILE A 215 -13.01 -16.36 -18.98
C ILE A 215 -12.04 -15.18 -19.07
N ARG A 216 -12.39 -14.12 -19.81
CA ARG A 216 -11.59 -12.89 -19.92
C ARG A 216 -11.33 -12.25 -18.57
N ALA A 217 -12.36 -12.08 -17.76
CA ALA A 217 -12.23 -11.52 -16.41
C ALA A 217 -11.37 -12.41 -15.49
N GLY A 218 -11.53 -13.73 -15.58
CA GLY A 218 -10.73 -14.68 -14.81
C GLY A 218 -9.25 -14.67 -15.17
N ILE A 219 -8.92 -14.59 -16.46
CA ILE A 219 -7.54 -14.48 -16.95
C ILE A 219 -6.91 -13.15 -16.44
N ALA A 220 -7.62 -12.03 -16.59
CA ALA A 220 -7.16 -10.73 -16.11
C ALA A 220 -6.95 -10.73 -14.58
N TYR A 221 -7.89 -11.31 -13.83
CA TYR A 221 -7.78 -11.47 -12.38
C TYR A 221 -6.53 -12.27 -11.97
N ILE A 222 -6.24 -13.38 -12.67
CA ILE A 222 -5.04 -14.20 -12.38
C ILE A 222 -3.76 -13.41 -12.64
N LEU A 223 -3.68 -12.61 -13.70
CA LEU A 223 -2.53 -11.76 -13.96
C LEU A 223 -2.35 -10.72 -12.85
N ILE A 224 -3.37 -9.95 -12.50
CA ILE A 224 -3.34 -8.94 -11.44
C ILE A 224 -2.99 -9.58 -10.08
N HIS A 225 -3.59 -10.74 -9.78
CA HIS A 225 -3.28 -11.46 -8.55
C HIS A 225 -1.80 -11.89 -8.48
N ASN A 226 -1.22 -12.28 -9.63
CA ASN A 226 0.19 -12.64 -9.69
C ASN A 226 1.14 -11.43 -9.69
N GLU A 227 0.69 -10.23 -10.05
CA GLU A 227 1.42 -8.98 -9.77
C GLU A 227 1.65 -8.81 -8.26
N GLY A 228 0.65 -9.11 -7.43
CA GLY A 228 0.79 -9.17 -5.96
C GLY A 228 1.77 -10.23 -5.47
N ASN A 229 2.09 -11.24 -6.28
CA ASN A 229 3.15 -12.23 -6.02
C ASN A 229 4.52 -11.80 -6.59
N GLY A 230 4.60 -10.61 -7.16
CA GLY A 230 5.83 -10.02 -7.69
C GLY A 230 6.12 -10.30 -9.16
N HIS A 231 5.21 -10.92 -9.91
CA HIS A 231 5.36 -11.14 -11.35
C HIS A 231 4.87 -9.93 -12.14
N THR A 232 5.54 -9.56 -13.24
CA THR A 232 5.03 -8.59 -14.22
C THR A 232 4.37 -9.27 -15.42
N CYS A 233 4.69 -10.56 -15.62
CA CYS A 233 4.16 -11.39 -16.70
C CYS A 233 4.09 -12.85 -16.26
N LEU A 234 3.38 -13.67 -17.03
CA LEU A 234 3.36 -15.12 -16.85
C LEU A 234 3.61 -15.85 -18.18
N PRO A 235 4.29 -17.01 -18.19
CA PRO A 235 4.36 -17.84 -19.39
C PRO A 235 2.95 -18.22 -19.87
N PHE A 236 2.73 -18.21 -21.19
CA PHE A 236 1.43 -18.50 -21.80
C PHE A 236 0.83 -19.82 -21.28
N GLU A 237 1.60 -20.91 -21.31
CA GLU A 237 1.14 -22.22 -20.86
C GLU A 237 0.78 -22.24 -19.36
N VAL A 238 1.56 -21.53 -18.53
CA VAL A 238 1.32 -21.44 -17.08
C VAL A 238 0.03 -20.68 -16.80
N LEU A 239 -0.21 -19.59 -17.53
CA LEU A 239 -1.44 -18.80 -17.40
C LEU A 239 -2.65 -19.60 -17.86
N CYS A 240 -2.59 -20.30 -19.02
CA CYS A 240 -3.64 -21.18 -19.49
C CYS A 240 -4.00 -22.23 -18.44
N LYS A 241 -3.01 -22.95 -17.91
CA LYS A 241 -3.25 -23.99 -16.90
C LYS A 241 -3.86 -23.43 -15.62
N LYS A 242 -3.31 -22.33 -15.10
CA LYS A 242 -3.85 -21.68 -13.89
C LYS A 242 -5.29 -21.18 -14.11
N ALA A 243 -5.60 -20.65 -15.30
CA ALA A 243 -6.93 -20.18 -15.63
C ALA A 243 -7.93 -21.35 -15.75
N ALA A 244 -7.54 -22.44 -16.42
CA ALA A 244 -8.35 -23.65 -16.52
C ALA A 244 -8.65 -24.25 -15.13
N ASP A 245 -7.63 -24.36 -14.28
CA ASP A 245 -7.76 -24.87 -12.91
C ASP A 245 -8.65 -23.98 -12.03
N PHE A 246 -8.53 -22.65 -12.17
CA PHE A 246 -9.29 -21.68 -11.38
C PHE A 246 -10.75 -21.58 -11.80
N LEU A 247 -11.00 -21.46 -13.11
CA LEU A 247 -12.33 -21.27 -13.67
C LEU A 247 -13.09 -22.59 -13.85
N LYS A 248 -12.40 -23.75 -13.80
CA LYS A 248 -12.93 -25.09 -14.08
C LYS A 248 -13.48 -25.20 -15.52
N VAL A 249 -12.75 -24.63 -16.46
CA VAL A 249 -13.08 -24.59 -17.90
C VAL A 249 -11.98 -25.30 -18.67
N ASP A 250 -12.34 -25.83 -19.85
CA ASP A 250 -11.40 -26.52 -20.73
C ASP A 250 -10.23 -25.61 -21.14
N ILE A 251 -9.02 -26.15 -21.14
CA ILE A 251 -7.80 -25.41 -21.46
C ILE A 251 -7.76 -24.89 -22.89
N ALA A 252 -8.42 -25.61 -23.83
CA ALA A 252 -8.48 -25.18 -25.23
C ALA A 252 -9.35 -23.92 -25.39
N LEU A 253 -10.44 -23.82 -24.63
CA LEU A 253 -11.29 -22.63 -24.61
C LEU A 253 -10.58 -21.44 -23.94
N ILE A 254 -9.81 -21.69 -22.88
CA ILE A 254 -8.97 -20.65 -22.28
C ILE A 254 -7.94 -20.15 -23.30
N ALA A 255 -7.26 -21.06 -24.01
CA ALA A 255 -6.22 -20.68 -24.97
C ALA A 255 -6.81 -19.87 -26.15
N SER A 256 -7.98 -20.24 -26.67
CA SER A 256 -8.65 -19.48 -27.75
C SER A 256 -9.06 -18.08 -27.26
N THR A 257 -9.65 -17.97 -26.07
CA THR A 257 -10.02 -16.67 -25.49
C THR A 257 -8.78 -15.79 -25.24
N MET A 258 -7.66 -16.37 -24.79
CA MET A 258 -6.41 -15.61 -24.66
C MET A 258 -5.90 -15.09 -26.00
N GLN A 259 -6.02 -15.84 -27.10
CA GLN A 259 -5.65 -15.36 -28.43
C GLN A 259 -6.54 -14.19 -28.88
N GLU A 260 -7.83 -14.22 -28.59
CA GLU A 260 -8.73 -13.08 -28.82
C GLU A 260 -8.31 -11.85 -28.00
N MET A 261 -7.99 -12.05 -26.72
CA MET A 261 -7.51 -10.99 -25.82
C MET A 261 -6.16 -10.39 -26.27
N ILE A 262 -5.31 -11.18 -26.90
CA ILE A 262 -4.06 -10.71 -27.51
C ILE A 262 -4.37 -9.92 -28.79
N PHE A 263 -5.31 -10.39 -29.59
CA PHE A 263 -5.71 -9.72 -30.83
C PHE A 263 -6.32 -8.34 -30.56
N ASP A 264 -7.19 -8.20 -29.57
CA ASP A 264 -7.81 -6.92 -29.20
C ASP A 264 -6.92 -6.06 -28.26
N ARG A 265 -5.69 -6.51 -27.96
CA ARG A 265 -4.70 -5.84 -27.11
C ARG A 265 -5.12 -5.66 -25.64
N SER A 266 -6.10 -6.39 -25.16
CA SER A 266 -6.39 -6.46 -23.72
C SER A 266 -5.35 -7.27 -22.95
N LEU A 267 -4.55 -8.07 -23.65
CA LEU A 267 -3.33 -8.72 -23.21
C LEU A 267 -2.22 -8.46 -24.21
N ILE A 268 -0.97 -8.40 -23.73
CA ILE A 268 0.20 -8.29 -24.58
C ILE A 268 0.99 -9.60 -24.51
N LYS A 269 1.23 -10.20 -25.69
CA LYS A 269 2.14 -11.34 -25.83
C LYS A 269 3.51 -10.83 -26.27
N ASP A 270 4.55 -11.23 -25.56
CA ASP A 270 5.92 -10.93 -25.90
C ASP A 270 6.85 -12.12 -25.55
N ASN A 271 8.04 -12.16 -26.18
CA ASN A 271 9.02 -13.20 -25.94
C ASN A 271 10.00 -12.78 -24.86
N VAL A 272 10.21 -13.65 -23.87
CA VAL A 272 11.22 -13.48 -22.83
C VAL A 272 12.00 -14.78 -22.73
N ASN A 273 13.32 -14.74 -22.96
CA ASN A 273 14.19 -15.92 -23.02
C ASN A 273 13.63 -17.04 -23.95
N ASP A 274 13.29 -16.69 -25.17
CA ASP A 274 12.75 -17.57 -26.21
C ASP A 274 11.44 -18.30 -25.86
N LYS A 275 10.69 -17.77 -24.88
CA LYS A 275 9.39 -18.30 -24.49
C LYS A 275 8.33 -17.21 -24.56
N GLU A 276 7.11 -17.61 -24.91
CA GLU A 276 5.95 -16.71 -24.95
C GLU A 276 5.47 -16.37 -23.54
N PHE A 277 5.42 -15.08 -23.24
CA PHE A 277 4.90 -14.52 -21.99
C PHE A 277 3.72 -13.59 -22.27
N ILE A 278 2.81 -13.57 -21.32
CA ILE A 278 1.64 -12.71 -21.32
C ILE A 278 1.76 -11.66 -20.23
N PHE A 279 1.54 -10.43 -20.61
CA PHE A 279 1.55 -9.24 -19.79
C PHE A 279 0.19 -8.57 -19.74
N SER A 280 -0.10 -7.84 -18.67
CA SER A 280 -1.07 -6.75 -18.75
C SER A 280 -0.47 -5.60 -19.58
N PRO A 281 -1.30 -4.84 -20.33
CA PRO A 281 -0.78 -3.71 -21.12
C PRO A 281 0.03 -2.72 -20.26
N ASN A 282 -0.42 -2.48 -19.04
CA ASN A 282 0.23 -1.54 -18.13
C ASN A 282 1.63 -2.00 -17.70
N THR A 283 1.78 -3.25 -17.25
CA THR A 283 3.09 -3.79 -16.85
C THR A 283 4.08 -3.86 -18.00
N HIS A 284 3.59 -4.24 -19.20
CA HIS A 284 4.42 -4.29 -20.41
C HIS A 284 4.97 -2.91 -20.79
N LEU A 285 4.09 -1.89 -20.90
CA LEU A 285 4.49 -0.53 -21.22
C LEU A 285 5.43 0.04 -20.16
N CYS A 286 5.19 -0.25 -18.89
CA CYS A 286 6.03 0.19 -17.78
C CYS A 286 7.47 -0.35 -17.91
N GLU A 287 7.65 -1.66 -18.15
CA GLU A 287 8.97 -2.25 -18.31
C GLU A 287 9.69 -1.77 -19.60
N LEU A 288 8.97 -1.60 -20.70
CA LEU A 288 9.52 -1.02 -21.93
C LEU A 288 10.00 0.42 -21.70
N TYR A 289 9.19 1.23 -20.99
CA TYR A 289 9.57 2.60 -20.67
C TYR A 289 10.84 2.64 -19.82
N ILE A 290 10.90 1.80 -18.77
CA ILE A 290 12.10 1.69 -17.92
C ILE A 290 13.32 1.30 -18.76
N ALA A 291 13.20 0.28 -19.62
CA ALA A 291 14.30 -0.17 -20.48
C ALA A 291 14.80 0.95 -21.41
N SER A 292 13.88 1.68 -22.05
CA SER A 292 14.21 2.83 -22.90
C SER A 292 14.96 3.92 -22.11
N ARG A 293 14.45 4.30 -20.95
CA ARG A 293 15.07 5.34 -20.10
C ARG A 293 16.44 4.93 -19.58
N VAL A 294 16.63 3.66 -19.20
CA VAL A 294 17.94 3.13 -18.79
C VAL A 294 18.94 3.23 -19.94
N LYS A 295 18.56 2.79 -21.15
CA LYS A 295 19.42 2.91 -22.34
C LYS A 295 19.80 4.37 -22.64
N MET A 296 18.84 5.30 -22.50
CA MET A 296 19.12 6.73 -22.64
C MET A 296 20.15 7.22 -21.61
N LEU A 297 20.00 6.88 -20.33
CA LEU A 297 20.95 7.28 -19.29
C LEU A 297 22.36 6.70 -19.53
N LEU A 298 22.45 5.49 -20.08
CA LEU A 298 23.74 4.86 -20.42
C LEU A 298 24.39 5.52 -21.65
N GLY A 299 23.59 5.99 -22.62
CA GLY A 299 24.07 6.60 -23.86
C GLY A 299 24.45 8.08 -23.70
N PHE A 300 23.84 8.80 -22.76
CA PHE A 300 24.18 10.20 -22.51
C PHE A 300 25.34 10.29 -21.50
N ALA A 301 26.47 10.83 -21.96
CA ALA A 301 27.58 11.14 -21.05
C ALA A 301 27.16 12.25 -20.09
N ALA A 302 27.07 11.93 -18.81
CA ALA A 302 26.95 12.96 -17.79
C ALA A 302 28.19 13.85 -17.81
N GLU A 303 28.04 15.15 -17.47
CA GLU A 303 29.17 16.08 -17.42
C GLU A 303 30.31 15.50 -16.57
N GLN A 304 31.47 15.34 -17.17
CA GLN A 304 32.60 14.66 -16.53
C GLN A 304 33.22 15.52 -15.43
N ILE A 305 33.43 14.93 -14.27
CA ILE A 305 34.23 15.49 -13.20
C ILE A 305 35.71 15.27 -13.52
N LYS A 306 36.51 16.36 -13.49
CA LYS A 306 37.95 16.30 -13.77
C LYS A 306 38.72 15.84 -12.51
N ASN A 307 39.88 15.17 -12.72
CA ASN A 307 40.81 14.80 -11.65
C ASN A 307 40.19 13.94 -10.54
N ILE A 308 39.42 12.92 -10.92
CA ILE A 308 38.70 12.04 -10.01
C ILE A 308 39.62 11.43 -8.94
N ASP A 309 40.80 10.92 -9.35
CA ASP A 309 41.77 10.32 -8.43
C ASP A 309 42.20 11.30 -7.32
N THR A 310 42.45 12.56 -7.70
CA THR A 310 42.78 13.62 -6.73
C THR A 310 41.61 13.91 -5.77
N GLU A 311 40.38 13.88 -6.24
CA GLU A 311 39.20 14.08 -5.40
C GLU A 311 39.00 12.88 -4.43
N ILE A 312 39.26 11.65 -4.88
CA ILE A 312 39.25 10.46 -4.03
C ILE A 312 40.33 10.56 -2.94
N GLU A 313 41.58 10.91 -3.29
CA GLU A 313 42.67 11.12 -2.34
C GLU A 313 42.36 12.19 -1.31
N LYS A 314 41.73 13.29 -1.71
CA LYS A 314 41.26 14.33 -0.79
C LYS A 314 40.22 13.80 0.19
N CYS A 315 39.26 12.99 -0.28
CA CYS A 315 38.26 12.36 0.60
C CYS A 315 38.92 11.38 1.57
N GLU A 316 39.89 10.55 1.11
CA GLU A 316 40.64 9.63 1.97
C GLU A 316 41.37 10.38 3.09
N LYS A 317 42.05 11.49 2.75
CA LYS A 317 42.77 12.32 3.75
C LYS A 317 41.80 12.98 4.73
N ASN A 318 40.68 13.50 4.27
CA ASN A 318 39.71 14.20 5.10
C ASN A 318 38.98 13.26 6.06
N ASP A 319 38.65 12.07 5.59
CA ASP A 319 37.92 11.05 6.37
C ASP A 319 38.85 10.12 7.18
N GLY A 320 40.17 10.19 6.96
CA GLY A 320 41.18 9.38 7.64
C GLY A 320 41.05 7.89 7.34
N ILE A 321 40.59 7.55 6.13
CA ILE A 321 40.36 6.17 5.67
C ILE A 321 40.98 5.97 4.30
N GLU A 322 41.30 4.72 3.97
CA GLU A 322 41.71 4.29 2.63
C GLU A 322 40.59 3.47 2.03
N TYR A 323 40.11 3.86 0.82
CA TYR A 323 39.07 3.12 0.13
C TYR A 323 39.66 1.85 -0.53
N ALA A 324 38.96 0.73 -0.40
CA ALA A 324 39.28 -0.51 -1.10
C ALA A 324 39.12 -0.33 -2.64
N ALA A 325 39.77 -1.19 -3.41
CA ALA A 325 39.77 -1.11 -4.88
C ALA A 325 38.35 -1.02 -5.48
N LEU A 326 37.43 -1.89 -5.03
CA LEU A 326 36.04 -1.87 -5.49
C LEU A 326 35.27 -0.60 -5.06
N GLN A 327 35.63 0.02 -3.93
CA GLN A 327 35.04 1.29 -3.53
C GLN A 327 35.53 2.44 -4.42
N LYS A 328 36.84 2.48 -4.76
CA LYS A 328 37.40 3.46 -5.71
C LYS A 328 36.78 3.29 -7.08
N GLU A 329 36.60 2.05 -7.54
CA GLU A 329 35.90 1.74 -8.78
C GLU A 329 34.46 2.27 -8.78
N ALA A 330 33.69 2.02 -7.71
CA ALA A 330 32.32 2.50 -7.56
C ALA A 330 32.24 4.03 -7.58
N ILE A 331 33.14 4.71 -6.87
CA ILE A 331 33.22 6.18 -6.89
C ILE A 331 33.51 6.66 -8.30
N THR A 332 34.51 6.11 -8.98
CA THR A 332 34.88 6.47 -10.36
C THR A 332 33.72 6.26 -11.33
N GLN A 333 33.05 5.12 -11.26
CA GLN A 333 31.91 4.83 -12.13
C GLN A 333 30.72 5.76 -11.84
N ALA A 334 30.43 6.08 -10.58
CA ALA A 334 29.38 7.02 -10.20
C ALA A 334 29.63 8.44 -10.75
N LEU A 335 30.90 8.84 -10.86
CA LEU A 335 31.30 10.15 -11.36
C LEU A 335 31.43 10.24 -12.88
N THR A 336 31.59 9.12 -13.57
CA THR A 336 31.82 9.07 -15.01
C THR A 336 30.64 8.55 -15.83
N LYS A 337 29.78 7.73 -15.24
CA LYS A 337 28.64 7.10 -15.93
C LYS A 337 27.33 7.82 -15.62
N GLY A 338 26.36 7.70 -16.53
CA GLY A 338 25.01 8.22 -16.31
C GLY A 338 24.19 7.38 -15.35
N MET A 339 24.56 6.10 -15.18
CA MET A 339 23.89 5.17 -14.26
C MET A 339 24.92 4.22 -13.62
N LEU A 340 24.70 3.91 -12.33
CA LEU A 340 25.46 2.91 -11.58
C LEU A 340 24.55 2.13 -10.62
N VAL A 341 24.76 0.83 -10.54
CA VAL A 341 24.21 -0.01 -9.47
C VAL A 341 25.33 -0.40 -8.52
N LEU A 342 25.20 -0.01 -7.25
CA LEU A 342 26.09 -0.37 -6.15
C LEU A 342 25.40 -1.41 -5.25
N THR A 343 25.89 -2.62 -5.23
CA THR A 343 25.31 -3.70 -4.42
C THR A 343 26.34 -4.33 -3.49
N GLY A 344 25.87 -4.89 -2.37
CA GLY A 344 26.73 -5.57 -1.40
C GLY A 344 25.97 -5.90 -0.11
N GLY A 345 26.52 -6.83 0.66
CA GLY A 345 25.97 -7.25 1.96
C GLY A 345 26.25 -6.26 3.09
N PRO A 346 25.92 -6.62 4.34
CA PRO A 346 26.27 -5.83 5.52
C PRO A 346 27.78 -5.79 5.72
N GLY A 347 28.29 -4.66 6.18
CA GLY A 347 29.70 -4.46 6.50
C GLY A 347 30.65 -4.35 5.31
N THR A 348 30.15 -4.21 4.07
CA THR A 348 30.96 -4.06 2.86
C THR A 348 31.26 -2.61 2.48
N GLY A 349 30.85 -1.63 3.30
CA GLY A 349 31.19 -0.22 3.11
C GLY A 349 30.34 0.53 2.09
N LYS A 350 29.12 0.08 1.74
CA LYS A 350 28.21 0.81 0.87
C LYS A 350 28.02 2.26 1.28
N THR A 351 27.72 2.50 2.56
CA THR A 351 27.49 3.85 3.11
C THR A 351 28.72 4.73 3.02
N THR A 352 29.90 4.17 3.28
CA THR A 352 31.18 4.90 3.18
C THR A 352 31.44 5.33 1.74
N THR A 353 31.26 4.43 0.78
CA THR A 353 31.37 4.71 -0.66
C THR A 353 30.37 5.78 -1.09
N LEU A 354 29.13 5.69 -0.61
CA LEU A 354 28.08 6.62 -0.92
C LEU A 354 28.40 8.04 -0.41
N ASN A 355 28.91 8.15 0.82
CA ASN A 355 29.31 9.43 1.40
C ASN A 355 30.43 10.10 0.58
N ALA A 356 31.40 9.32 0.10
CA ALA A 356 32.43 9.84 -0.79
C ALA A 356 31.86 10.40 -2.10
N ILE A 357 30.96 9.62 -2.74
CA ILE A 357 30.29 10.04 -3.98
C ILE A 357 29.54 11.36 -3.76
N ILE A 358 28.75 11.46 -2.70
CA ILE A 358 27.98 12.67 -2.36
C ILE A 358 28.92 13.87 -2.16
N LYS A 359 29.95 13.72 -1.33
CA LYS A 359 30.92 14.78 -1.04
C LYS A 359 31.61 15.28 -2.31
N ILE A 360 32.08 14.37 -3.17
CA ILE A 360 32.76 14.75 -4.41
C ILE A 360 31.80 15.47 -5.37
N LEU A 361 30.57 14.98 -5.52
CA LEU A 361 29.56 15.65 -6.35
C LEU A 361 29.25 17.07 -5.84
N GLN A 362 29.03 17.22 -4.54
CA GLN A 362 28.73 18.52 -3.93
C GLN A 362 29.91 19.49 -4.02
N ASN A 363 31.13 19.03 -3.77
CA ASN A 363 32.34 19.84 -3.91
C ASN A 363 32.56 20.36 -5.35
N ASN A 364 32.02 19.62 -6.33
CA ASN A 364 32.02 20.03 -7.74
C ASN A 364 30.74 20.81 -8.13
N GLY A 365 30.00 21.34 -7.17
CA GLY A 365 28.82 22.19 -7.39
C GLY A 365 27.61 21.46 -7.93
N LYS A 366 27.57 20.12 -7.85
CA LYS A 366 26.45 19.32 -8.34
C LYS A 366 25.36 19.18 -7.30
N LYS A 367 24.12 19.35 -7.72
CA LYS A 367 22.94 19.18 -6.86
C LYS A 367 22.58 17.71 -6.75
N VAL A 368 22.78 17.14 -5.57
CA VAL A 368 22.49 15.73 -5.25
C VAL A 368 21.16 15.64 -4.51
N LEU A 369 20.26 14.76 -4.97
CA LEU A 369 19.05 14.37 -4.26
C LEU A 369 19.20 12.94 -3.76
N LEU A 370 18.71 12.70 -2.53
CA LEU A 370 18.73 11.39 -1.89
C LEU A 370 17.31 10.88 -1.69
N ALA A 371 17.08 9.61 -2.00
CA ALA A 371 15.78 8.98 -1.83
C ALA A 371 15.89 7.55 -1.30
N ALA A 372 14.83 7.09 -0.63
CA ALA A 372 14.66 5.70 -0.21
C ALA A 372 13.19 5.29 -0.28
N PRO A 373 12.86 4.00 -0.36
CA PRO A 373 11.47 3.53 -0.46
C PRO A 373 10.66 3.73 0.82
N THR A 374 11.31 3.76 1.99
CA THR A 374 10.65 3.88 3.30
C THR A 374 11.14 5.10 4.07
N GLY A 375 10.29 5.61 5.00
CA GLY A 375 10.62 6.75 5.85
C GLY A 375 11.86 6.51 6.70
N ARG A 376 11.97 5.34 7.33
CA ARG A 376 13.14 4.98 8.16
C ARG A 376 14.43 4.84 7.36
N ALA A 377 14.37 4.27 6.16
CA ALA A 377 15.55 4.21 5.30
C ALA A 377 16.01 5.62 4.89
N ALA A 378 15.08 6.53 4.59
CA ALA A 378 15.39 7.92 4.28
C ALA A 378 15.99 8.66 5.50
N GLN A 379 15.40 8.52 6.68
CA GLN A 379 15.95 9.10 7.93
C GLN A 379 17.36 8.59 8.22
N ARG A 380 17.57 7.26 8.11
CA ARG A 380 18.91 6.67 8.28
C ARG A 380 19.91 7.22 7.28
N MET A 381 19.51 7.31 6.01
CA MET A 381 20.34 7.89 4.95
C MET A 381 20.71 9.33 5.28
N SER A 382 19.75 10.15 5.73
CA SER A 382 20.01 11.54 6.17
C SER A 382 20.99 11.59 7.33
N ALA A 383 20.81 10.77 8.36
CA ALA A 383 21.67 10.73 9.53
C ALA A 383 23.12 10.31 9.19
N LEU A 384 23.29 9.38 8.25
CA LEU A 384 24.62 8.87 7.87
C LEU A 384 25.36 9.77 6.88
N THR A 385 24.63 10.51 6.03
CA THR A 385 25.21 11.34 4.97
C THR A 385 25.28 12.83 5.35
N GLY A 386 24.50 13.26 6.34
CA GLY A 386 24.34 14.68 6.68
C GLY A 386 23.52 15.47 5.63
N VAL A 387 22.94 14.81 4.63
CA VAL A 387 22.13 15.41 3.56
C VAL A 387 20.70 14.91 3.67
N GLU A 388 19.73 15.82 3.54
CA GLU A 388 18.32 15.45 3.62
C GLU A 388 17.96 14.40 2.55
N ALA A 389 17.51 13.23 2.97
CA ALA A 389 16.94 12.20 2.12
C ALA A 389 15.42 12.16 2.31
N LYS A 390 14.68 11.92 1.23
CA LYS A 390 13.21 11.83 1.23
C LYS A 390 12.76 10.42 0.85
N THR A 391 11.54 10.06 1.24
CA THR A 391 10.92 8.88 0.60
C THR A 391 10.71 9.15 -0.88
N ILE A 392 10.77 8.10 -1.72
CA ILE A 392 10.52 8.23 -3.16
C ILE A 392 9.17 8.93 -3.39
N HIS A 393 8.12 8.54 -2.67
CA HIS A 393 6.80 9.16 -2.77
C HIS A 393 6.82 10.67 -2.46
N ARG A 394 7.52 11.07 -1.38
CA ARG A 394 7.65 12.48 -1.01
C ARG A 394 8.51 13.26 -2.01
N LEU A 395 9.57 12.64 -2.52
CA LEU A 395 10.41 13.24 -3.55
C LEU A 395 9.63 13.51 -4.84
N LEU A 396 8.75 12.58 -5.21
CA LEU A 396 7.91 12.67 -6.40
C LEU A 396 6.62 13.47 -6.17
N GLU A 397 6.40 14.03 -4.97
CA GLU A 397 5.24 14.85 -4.61
C GLU A 397 3.92 14.10 -4.92
N VAL A 398 3.75 12.91 -4.30
CA VAL A 398 2.56 12.09 -4.50
C VAL A 398 1.29 12.83 -4.07
N SER A 399 0.27 12.75 -4.89
CA SER A 399 -1.12 13.11 -4.62
C SER A 399 -2.02 11.95 -5.00
N TRP A 400 -3.30 12.00 -4.70
CA TRP A 400 -4.23 10.91 -4.98
C TRP A 400 -5.31 11.41 -5.95
N ASP A 401 -5.68 10.57 -6.90
CA ASP A 401 -6.80 10.85 -7.77
C ASP A 401 -8.14 10.51 -7.09
N LYS A 402 -9.25 10.81 -7.77
CA LYS A 402 -10.62 10.49 -7.34
C LYS A 402 -10.88 8.97 -7.13
N HIS A 403 -9.96 8.10 -7.53
CA HIS A 403 -10.04 6.65 -7.41
C HIS A 403 -9.01 6.07 -6.42
N ASP A 404 -8.41 6.91 -5.56
CA ASP A 404 -7.35 6.55 -4.61
C ASP A 404 -6.10 5.94 -5.30
N LYS A 405 -5.84 6.33 -6.57
CA LYS A 405 -4.60 5.95 -7.26
C LYS A 405 -3.54 7.03 -7.05
N PRO A 406 -2.28 6.66 -6.77
CA PRO A 406 -1.22 7.65 -6.60
C PRO A 406 -0.91 8.34 -7.93
N ILE A 407 -0.92 9.67 -7.91
CA ILE A 407 -0.44 10.53 -8.99
C ILE A 407 0.82 11.21 -8.50
N PHE A 408 1.88 11.18 -9.31
CA PHE A 408 3.13 11.83 -9.00
C PHE A 408 3.23 13.17 -9.75
N ASN A 409 3.31 14.27 -8.99
CA ASN A 409 3.43 15.62 -9.54
C ASN A 409 4.78 15.84 -10.19
N LYS A 410 5.84 15.13 -9.74
CA LYS A 410 7.11 15.02 -10.43
C LYS A 410 7.02 13.92 -11.48
N ASN A 411 7.14 14.30 -12.73
CA ASN A 411 6.99 13.44 -13.91
C ASN A 411 7.73 14.04 -15.12
N GLU A 412 7.50 13.55 -16.32
CA GLU A 412 8.16 14.02 -17.54
C GLU A 412 7.97 15.52 -17.83
N ARG A 413 6.82 16.10 -17.43
CA ARG A 413 6.50 17.51 -17.63
C ARG A 413 7.01 18.42 -16.51
N ASN A 414 7.23 17.85 -15.32
CA ASN A 414 7.69 18.55 -14.13
C ASN A 414 8.81 17.74 -13.45
N GLN A 415 9.98 17.71 -14.09
CA GLN A 415 11.10 16.90 -13.67
C GLN A 415 11.74 17.39 -12.36
N LEU A 416 12.50 16.51 -11.73
CA LEU A 416 13.34 16.84 -10.58
C LEU A 416 14.44 17.84 -11.00
N LYS A 417 14.82 18.71 -10.10
CA LYS A 417 15.92 19.67 -10.35
C LYS A 417 17.18 19.17 -9.65
N CYS A 418 17.91 18.28 -10.28
CA CYS A 418 19.14 17.70 -9.75
C CYS A 418 20.11 17.26 -10.85
N ASP A 419 21.40 17.19 -10.51
CA ASP A 419 22.47 16.64 -11.34
C ASP A 419 22.71 15.16 -11.05
N ALA A 420 22.36 14.72 -9.85
CA ALA A 420 22.44 13.32 -9.43
C ALA A 420 21.28 12.95 -8.50
N LEU A 421 20.70 11.79 -8.73
CA LEU A 421 19.74 11.14 -7.85
C LEU A 421 20.34 9.85 -7.32
N ILE A 422 20.37 9.70 -6.01
CA ILE A 422 20.81 8.50 -5.34
C ILE A 422 19.60 7.85 -4.66
N VAL A 423 19.34 6.59 -4.98
CA VAL A 423 18.25 5.81 -4.38
C VAL A 423 18.83 4.65 -3.61
N ASP A 424 18.61 4.61 -2.30
CA ASP A 424 19.04 3.49 -1.44
C ASP A 424 17.89 2.50 -1.22
N GLU A 425 18.22 1.30 -0.75
CA GLU A 425 17.29 0.16 -0.53
C GLU A 425 16.45 -0.19 -1.77
N VAL A 426 17.06 -0.14 -2.96
CA VAL A 426 16.36 -0.38 -4.26
C VAL A 426 15.77 -1.79 -4.35
N SER A 427 16.24 -2.75 -3.54
CA SER A 427 15.62 -4.08 -3.43
C SER A 427 14.12 -4.04 -3.09
N MET A 428 13.65 -2.97 -2.44
CA MET A 428 12.25 -2.76 -2.07
C MET A 428 11.43 -2.01 -3.13
N VAL A 429 12.06 -1.52 -4.20
CA VAL A 429 11.41 -0.70 -5.23
C VAL A 429 10.82 -1.61 -6.31
N ASP A 430 9.51 -1.51 -6.54
CA ASP A 430 8.81 -2.23 -7.60
C ASP A 430 8.87 -1.51 -8.95
N THR A 431 8.35 -2.17 -9.97
CA THR A 431 8.37 -1.66 -11.36
C THR A 431 7.63 -0.33 -11.51
N PHE A 432 6.46 -0.14 -10.87
CA PHE A 432 5.67 1.08 -11.04
C PHE A 432 6.30 2.29 -10.33
N ILE A 433 6.83 2.07 -9.14
CA ILE A 433 7.55 3.13 -8.41
C ILE A 433 8.84 3.50 -9.15
N PHE A 434 9.56 2.51 -9.69
CA PHE A 434 10.78 2.78 -10.44
C PHE A 434 10.49 3.50 -11.76
N GLU A 435 9.42 3.15 -12.48
CA GLU A 435 8.96 3.88 -13.65
C GLU A 435 8.69 5.36 -13.31
N SER A 436 8.02 5.60 -12.20
CA SER A 436 7.70 6.97 -11.76
C SER A 436 8.98 7.78 -11.45
N VAL A 437 10.00 7.16 -10.87
CA VAL A 437 11.33 7.77 -10.69
C VAL A 437 11.94 8.10 -12.05
N MET A 438 11.90 7.16 -13.00
CA MET A 438 12.48 7.35 -14.34
C MET A 438 11.77 8.45 -15.14
N LYS A 439 10.45 8.62 -14.96
CA LYS A 439 9.67 9.72 -15.55
C LYS A 439 10.07 11.09 -14.99
N ALA A 440 10.36 11.16 -13.71
CA ALA A 440 10.73 12.40 -13.04
C ALA A 440 12.20 12.80 -13.23
N LEU A 441 13.05 11.90 -13.71
CA LEU A 441 14.49 12.10 -13.80
C LEU A 441 14.84 12.93 -15.05
N PRO A 442 15.58 14.07 -14.95
CA PRO A 442 16.02 14.84 -16.11
C PRO A 442 16.99 14.06 -17.00
N ILE A 443 17.03 14.41 -18.28
CA ILE A 443 18.07 13.93 -19.18
C ILE A 443 19.42 14.50 -18.73
N GLY A 444 20.45 13.65 -18.64
CA GLY A 444 21.79 14.03 -18.17
C GLY A 444 21.99 14.01 -16.65
N CYS A 445 20.93 13.73 -15.88
CA CYS A 445 21.06 13.44 -14.45
C CYS A 445 21.70 12.06 -14.22
N ARG A 446 22.62 11.94 -13.27
CA ARG A 446 23.16 10.65 -12.84
C ARG A 446 22.17 9.92 -11.96
N LEU A 447 22.00 8.62 -12.20
CA LEU A 447 21.21 7.75 -11.34
C LEU A 447 22.10 6.70 -10.66
N ILE A 448 22.17 6.77 -9.33
CA ILE A 448 22.96 5.83 -8.54
C ILE A 448 21.99 5.02 -7.69
N LEU A 449 21.93 3.73 -7.95
CA LEU A 449 21.07 2.79 -7.26
C LEU A 449 21.87 1.98 -6.24
N VAL A 450 21.47 2.00 -4.98
CA VAL A 450 22.14 1.28 -3.90
C VAL A 450 21.18 0.24 -3.33
N GLY A 451 21.66 -0.98 -3.12
CA GLY A 451 20.82 -2.02 -2.56
C GLY A 451 21.58 -3.30 -2.27
N ASP A 452 20.85 -4.29 -1.79
CA ASP A 452 21.39 -5.62 -1.51
C ASP A 452 20.55 -6.67 -2.25
N SER A 453 21.12 -7.24 -3.30
CA SER A 453 20.46 -8.23 -4.16
C SER A 453 20.13 -9.55 -3.46
N ASN A 454 20.66 -9.78 -2.26
CA ASN A 454 20.40 -10.97 -1.45
C ASN A 454 19.28 -10.78 -0.44
N GLN A 455 18.82 -9.54 -0.21
CA GLN A 455 17.64 -9.27 0.60
C GLN A 455 16.35 -9.70 -0.10
N LEU A 456 15.23 -9.58 0.63
CA LEU A 456 13.90 -9.81 0.06
C LEU A 456 13.61 -8.79 -1.03
N PRO A 457 13.00 -9.23 -2.14
CA PRO A 457 12.59 -8.31 -3.20
C PRO A 457 11.41 -7.44 -2.77
N SER A 458 11.02 -6.47 -3.60
CA SER A 458 9.86 -5.59 -3.42
C SER A 458 8.56 -6.36 -3.16
N VAL A 459 7.58 -5.76 -2.50
CA VAL A 459 6.25 -6.37 -2.35
C VAL A 459 5.50 -6.33 -3.67
N GLY A 460 5.61 -5.22 -4.44
CA GLY A 460 5.00 -5.06 -5.75
C GLY A 460 5.71 -5.84 -6.86
N PRO A 461 5.19 -5.76 -8.11
CA PRO A 461 5.68 -6.55 -9.23
C PRO A 461 7.06 -6.10 -9.73
N GLY A 462 7.78 -7.05 -10.31
CA GLY A 462 9.10 -6.86 -10.91
C GLY A 462 10.26 -7.22 -10.01
N ASN A 463 11.46 -7.13 -10.58
CA ASN A 463 12.73 -7.46 -9.92
C ASN A 463 13.81 -6.46 -10.34
N ILE A 464 13.53 -5.17 -10.17
CA ILE A 464 14.34 -4.07 -10.71
C ILE A 464 15.84 -4.23 -10.44
N LEU A 465 16.21 -4.40 -9.15
CA LEU A 465 17.62 -4.55 -8.78
C LEU A 465 18.27 -5.80 -9.42
N GLY A 466 17.56 -6.93 -9.43
CA GLY A 466 18.06 -8.16 -10.02
C GLY A 466 18.21 -8.04 -11.53
N ASP A 467 17.21 -7.54 -12.24
CA ASP A 467 17.20 -7.41 -13.69
C ASP A 467 18.29 -6.44 -14.18
N LEU A 468 18.46 -5.30 -13.51
CA LEU A 468 19.51 -4.33 -13.80
C LEU A 468 20.93 -4.91 -13.49
N THR A 469 21.04 -5.71 -12.43
CA THR A 469 22.32 -6.33 -12.03
C THR A 469 22.76 -7.43 -12.98
N ASP A 470 21.79 -8.15 -13.56
CA ASP A 470 22.01 -9.37 -14.35
C ASP A 470 21.90 -9.13 -15.88
N CYS A 471 21.57 -7.90 -16.32
CA CYS A 471 21.47 -7.59 -17.76
C CYS A 471 22.83 -7.43 -18.45
N GLY A 472 23.89 -7.12 -17.72
CA GLY A 472 25.25 -6.98 -18.26
C GLY A 472 25.56 -5.68 -18.99
N ILE A 473 24.56 -4.82 -19.24
CA ILE A 473 24.76 -3.50 -19.92
C ILE A 473 24.83 -2.34 -18.92
N VAL A 474 24.24 -2.48 -17.75
CA VAL A 474 24.29 -1.46 -16.70
C VAL A 474 25.59 -1.61 -15.90
N PRO A 475 26.34 -0.54 -15.62
CA PRO A 475 27.49 -0.58 -14.73
C PRO A 475 27.08 -1.05 -13.34
N VAL A 476 27.70 -2.12 -12.85
CA VAL A 476 27.40 -2.74 -11.55
C VAL A 476 28.71 -2.94 -10.78
N VAL A 477 28.79 -2.37 -9.58
CA VAL A 477 29.88 -2.66 -8.66
C VAL A 477 29.35 -3.46 -7.48
N ARG A 478 29.91 -4.64 -7.25
CA ARG A 478 29.53 -5.55 -6.17
C ARG A 478 30.60 -5.50 -5.07
N LEU A 479 30.27 -4.82 -3.96
CA LEU A 479 31.14 -4.80 -2.79
C LEU A 479 31.00 -6.12 -2.03
N ASN A 480 32.00 -6.95 -2.10
CA ASN A 480 32.03 -8.28 -1.48
C ASN A 480 33.07 -8.40 -0.36
N GLU A 481 33.94 -7.42 -0.19
CA GLU A 481 34.93 -7.40 0.88
C GLU A 481 34.31 -6.94 2.20
N ILE A 482 34.44 -7.76 3.24
CA ILE A 482 34.01 -7.42 4.61
C ILE A 482 35.16 -6.72 5.30
N PHE A 483 34.93 -5.48 5.74
CA PHE A 483 35.95 -4.72 6.43
C PHE A 483 36.32 -5.32 7.80
N ARG A 484 37.58 -5.16 8.20
CA ARG A 484 38.17 -5.75 9.42
C ARG A 484 37.34 -5.51 10.69
N GLN A 485 36.70 -4.35 10.83
CA GLN A 485 35.81 -4.05 11.97
C GLN A 485 34.54 -4.90 11.92
N ALA A 486 33.94 -5.06 10.74
CA ALA A 486 32.74 -5.86 10.53
C ALA A 486 33.00 -7.37 10.63
N GLN A 487 34.24 -7.84 10.35
CA GLN A 487 34.63 -9.25 10.51
C GLN A 487 34.58 -9.73 11.97
N LYS A 488 34.65 -8.80 12.95
CA LYS A 488 34.52 -9.14 14.38
C LYS A 488 33.09 -9.52 14.75
N SER A 489 32.10 -9.06 13.99
CA SER A 489 30.67 -9.38 14.21
C SER A 489 30.35 -10.75 13.63
N LEU A 490 29.80 -11.62 14.46
CA LEU A 490 29.31 -12.93 14.00
C LEU A 490 27.97 -12.78 13.24
N ILE A 491 27.19 -11.74 13.49
CA ILE A 491 26.00 -11.42 12.71
C ILE A 491 26.39 -11.20 11.25
N VAL A 492 27.43 -10.38 11.00
CA VAL A 492 27.89 -10.06 9.64
C VAL A 492 28.50 -11.30 8.96
N THR A 493 29.40 -12.01 9.63
CA THR A 493 30.05 -13.17 9.03
C THR A 493 29.08 -14.33 8.78
N ASN A 494 28.10 -14.54 9.68
CA ASN A 494 27.04 -15.52 9.47
C ASN A 494 26.07 -15.11 8.35
N ALA A 495 25.77 -13.81 8.19
CA ALA A 495 24.97 -13.34 7.07
C ALA A 495 25.62 -13.70 5.72
N HIS A 496 26.94 -13.48 5.59
CA HIS A 496 27.69 -13.88 4.39
C HIS A 496 27.73 -15.40 4.17
N LYS A 497 27.87 -16.20 5.24
CA LYS A 497 27.78 -17.66 5.15
C LYS A 497 26.40 -18.09 4.64
N ILE A 498 25.32 -17.53 5.18
CA ILE A 498 23.95 -17.82 4.77
C ILE A 498 23.77 -17.55 3.28
N VAL A 499 24.22 -16.39 2.76
CA VAL A 499 24.14 -16.05 1.33
C VAL A 499 24.84 -17.10 0.46
N ASN A 500 26.02 -17.56 0.89
CA ASN A 500 26.80 -18.55 0.17
C ASN A 500 26.23 -19.99 0.29
N GLY A 501 25.18 -20.20 1.10
CA GLY A 501 24.59 -21.52 1.33
C GLY A 501 25.36 -22.33 2.38
N GLU A 502 26.18 -21.66 3.17
CA GLU A 502 26.96 -22.26 4.25
C GLU A 502 26.23 -22.11 5.58
N MET A 503 26.35 -23.12 6.45
CA MET A 503 25.76 -23.04 7.79
C MET A 503 26.40 -21.93 8.62
N PRO A 504 25.59 -21.08 9.25
CA PRO A 504 26.09 -20.09 10.20
C PRO A 504 26.69 -20.79 11.44
N VAL A 505 27.62 -20.11 12.12
CA VAL A 505 28.17 -20.57 13.39
C VAL A 505 27.13 -20.33 14.49
N LEU A 506 26.61 -21.41 15.08
CA LEU A 506 25.53 -21.36 16.08
C LEU A 506 26.04 -21.46 17.53
N ASN A 507 27.27 -21.94 17.74
CA ASN A 507 27.76 -22.34 19.09
C ASN A 507 28.72 -21.33 19.72
N ALA A 508 28.66 -20.05 19.35
CA ALA A 508 29.46 -19.02 19.98
C ALA A 508 28.72 -18.39 21.15
N SER A 509 29.31 -18.38 22.34
CA SER A 509 28.69 -17.85 23.58
C SER A 509 29.05 -16.42 23.93
N ASP A 510 30.11 -15.89 23.32
CA ASP A 510 30.74 -14.59 23.66
C ASP A 510 30.69 -13.55 22.54
N LYS A 511 29.77 -13.73 21.61
CA LYS A 511 29.60 -12.88 20.41
C LYS A 511 28.21 -12.21 20.40
N ASP A 512 27.90 -11.61 19.28
CA ASP A 512 26.66 -10.87 19.00
C ASP A 512 25.55 -11.77 18.41
N PHE A 513 25.83 -13.07 18.17
CA PHE A 513 24.90 -14.03 17.54
C PHE A 513 24.73 -15.26 18.45
N PHE A 514 23.50 -15.47 18.93
CA PHE A 514 23.14 -16.54 19.86
C PHE A 514 22.15 -17.52 19.26
N PHE A 515 22.28 -18.79 19.60
CA PHE A 515 21.31 -19.83 19.26
C PHE A 515 20.83 -20.55 20.51
N LEU A 516 19.49 -20.59 20.71
CA LEU A 516 18.85 -21.28 21.83
C LEU A 516 18.05 -22.48 21.31
N LEU A 517 18.58 -23.69 21.56
CA LEU A 517 17.92 -24.92 21.13
C LEU A 517 16.59 -25.13 21.87
N ARG A 518 15.49 -25.26 21.11
CA ARG A 518 14.15 -25.65 21.57
C ARG A 518 13.48 -26.49 20.50
N ASN A 519 12.71 -27.51 20.96
CA ASN A 519 12.17 -28.52 20.04
C ASN A 519 10.68 -28.43 19.81
N ASN A 520 9.95 -27.60 20.56
CA ASN A 520 8.52 -27.38 20.35
C ASN A 520 8.15 -25.89 20.33
N LYS A 521 7.01 -25.57 19.70
CA LYS A 521 6.56 -24.20 19.48
C LYS A 521 6.25 -23.47 20.78
N THR A 522 5.66 -24.15 21.75
CA THR A 522 5.26 -23.57 23.02
C THR A 522 6.47 -23.15 23.84
N GLU A 523 7.52 -23.98 23.90
CA GLU A 523 8.80 -23.62 24.54
C GLU A 523 9.48 -22.44 23.81
N ILE A 524 9.49 -22.45 22.47
CA ILE A 524 10.05 -21.35 21.68
C ILE A 524 9.34 -20.04 22.02
N SER A 525 8.01 -20.03 22.02
CA SER A 525 7.23 -18.82 22.31
C SER A 525 7.44 -18.33 23.73
N GLN A 526 7.51 -19.25 24.72
CA GLN A 526 7.77 -18.88 26.13
C GLN A 526 9.17 -18.29 26.30
N VAL A 527 10.20 -18.91 25.69
CA VAL A 527 11.58 -18.39 25.74
C VAL A 527 11.68 -17.00 25.09
N ILE A 528 10.94 -16.74 24.00
CA ILE A 528 10.92 -15.41 23.39
C ILE A 528 10.32 -14.38 24.35
N VAL A 529 9.21 -14.73 25.02
CA VAL A 529 8.62 -13.86 26.05
C VAL A 529 9.63 -13.59 27.18
N ASP A 530 10.29 -14.63 27.71
CA ASP A 530 11.29 -14.50 28.77
C ASP A 530 12.50 -13.66 28.32
N LEU A 531 12.93 -13.78 27.08
CA LEU A 531 13.99 -12.95 26.51
C LEU A 531 13.60 -11.47 26.51
N CYS A 532 12.37 -11.16 26.09
CA CYS A 532 11.89 -9.78 26.02
C CYS A 532 11.60 -9.16 27.40
N THR A 533 11.11 -9.96 28.37
CA THR A 533 10.67 -9.43 29.65
C THR A 533 11.76 -9.40 30.71
N GLN A 534 12.72 -10.34 30.69
CA GLN A 534 13.67 -10.54 31.78
C GLN A 534 15.12 -10.67 31.32
N ARG A 535 15.42 -11.59 30.39
CA ARG A 535 16.83 -11.98 30.14
C ARG A 535 17.64 -10.91 29.46
N LEU A 536 17.13 -10.34 28.36
CA LEU A 536 17.83 -9.28 27.61
C LEU A 536 17.81 -7.93 28.35
N PRO A 537 16.71 -7.51 29.01
CA PRO A 537 16.75 -6.35 29.89
C PRO A 537 17.79 -6.46 31.00
N LYS A 538 17.86 -7.63 31.68
CA LYS A 538 18.82 -7.85 32.77
C LYS A 538 20.27 -7.91 32.28
N ALA A 539 20.54 -8.55 31.13
CA ALA A 539 21.89 -8.80 30.64
C ALA A 539 22.49 -7.58 29.90
N TYR A 540 21.66 -6.84 29.17
CA TYR A 540 22.13 -5.77 28.28
C TYR A 540 21.45 -4.42 28.53
N GLY A 541 20.49 -4.33 29.44
CA GLY A 541 19.70 -3.11 29.67
C GLY A 541 18.73 -2.80 28.52
N TYR A 542 18.41 -3.75 27.66
CA TYR A 542 17.54 -3.53 26.50
C TYR A 542 16.08 -3.38 26.92
N SER A 543 15.43 -2.34 26.39
CA SER A 543 13.97 -2.19 26.46
C SER A 543 13.31 -3.03 25.36
N ALA A 544 12.25 -3.74 25.72
CA ALA A 544 11.42 -4.48 24.75
C ALA A 544 10.71 -3.55 23.75
N PHE A 545 10.54 -2.28 24.13
CA PHE A 545 9.86 -1.28 23.31
C PHE A 545 10.81 -0.64 22.29
N ASP A 546 12.04 -0.31 22.69
CA ASP A 546 12.98 0.48 21.88
C ASP A 546 14.05 -0.37 21.19
N ASN A 547 14.63 -1.35 21.92
CA ASN A 547 15.80 -2.07 21.44
C ASN A 547 15.49 -3.45 20.85
N ILE A 548 14.46 -4.13 21.35
CA ILE A 548 14.17 -5.52 20.97
C ILE A 548 13.08 -5.59 19.92
N GLN A 549 13.30 -6.39 18.88
CA GLN A 549 12.28 -6.71 17.89
C GLN A 549 12.21 -8.20 17.63
N VAL A 550 11.01 -8.78 17.76
CA VAL A 550 10.76 -10.17 17.34
C VAL A 550 10.37 -10.18 15.86
N LEU A 551 11.10 -10.98 15.05
CA LEU A 551 10.85 -11.13 13.62
C LEU A 551 10.32 -12.53 13.32
N CYS A 552 9.05 -12.63 12.92
CA CYS A 552 8.42 -13.89 12.58
C CYS A 552 8.41 -14.14 11.07
N PRO A 553 8.66 -15.37 10.59
CA PRO A 553 8.53 -15.72 9.19
C PRO A 553 7.10 -15.61 8.63
N SER A 554 6.07 -15.77 9.49
CA SER A 554 4.66 -15.81 9.10
C SER A 554 3.77 -14.96 10.01
N LYS A 555 2.55 -14.63 9.52
CA LYS A 555 1.51 -13.99 10.33
C LYS A 555 0.71 -14.98 11.17
N LYS A 556 0.43 -16.18 10.63
CA LYS A 556 -0.44 -17.19 11.21
C LYS A 556 0.36 -18.26 11.95
N GLY A 557 -0.30 -18.95 12.88
CA GLY A 557 0.27 -20.04 13.68
C GLY A 557 0.84 -19.57 15.02
N GLU A 558 1.21 -20.53 15.87
CA GLU A 558 1.66 -20.28 17.26
C GLU A 558 2.92 -19.41 17.36
N LEU A 559 3.81 -19.46 16.34
CA LEU A 559 4.98 -18.61 16.22
C LEU A 559 4.81 -17.50 15.17
N GLY A 560 3.57 -17.26 14.75
CA GLY A 560 3.23 -16.15 13.85
C GLY A 560 3.05 -14.84 14.63
N THR A 561 3.09 -13.71 13.90
CA THR A 561 3.01 -12.39 14.54
C THR A 561 1.74 -12.17 15.34
N ALA A 562 0.60 -12.75 14.93
CA ALA A 562 -0.66 -12.58 15.65
C ALA A 562 -0.60 -13.14 17.08
N GLU A 563 -0.18 -14.41 17.21
CA GLU A 563 -0.07 -15.06 18.51
C GLU A 563 1.08 -14.49 19.34
N MET A 564 2.23 -14.20 18.70
CA MET A 564 3.37 -13.61 19.41
C MET A 564 3.05 -12.22 19.96
N ASN A 565 2.35 -11.38 19.20
CA ASN A 565 1.90 -10.06 19.68
C ASN A 565 0.94 -10.19 20.86
N PHE A 566 0.00 -11.12 20.81
CA PHE A 566 -0.91 -11.38 21.94
C PHE A 566 -0.16 -11.77 23.21
N ARG A 567 0.79 -12.71 23.10
CA ARG A 567 1.60 -13.16 24.26
C ARG A 567 2.50 -12.07 24.81
N LEU A 568 3.17 -11.32 23.91
CA LEU A 568 4.06 -10.23 24.28
C LEU A 568 3.31 -9.06 24.89
N GLN A 569 2.15 -8.67 24.35
CA GLN A 569 1.30 -7.64 24.95
C GLN A 569 0.88 -8.03 26.37
N LYS A 570 0.41 -9.28 26.55
CA LYS A 570 0.01 -9.78 27.86
C LYS A 570 1.15 -9.74 28.88
N ALA A 571 2.38 -9.99 28.44
CA ALA A 571 3.55 -10.05 29.33
C ALA A 571 4.20 -8.66 29.57
N LEU A 572 4.28 -7.81 28.55
CA LEU A 572 4.97 -6.51 28.59
C LEU A 572 4.04 -5.36 28.96
N ASN A 573 2.78 -5.44 28.55
CA ASN A 573 1.76 -4.43 28.82
C ASN A 573 0.45 -5.07 29.27
N PRO A 574 0.44 -5.70 30.48
CA PRO A 574 -0.76 -6.37 31.00
C PRO A 574 -1.89 -5.37 31.26
N LYS A 575 -3.12 -5.90 31.25
CA LYS A 575 -4.30 -5.12 31.62
C LYS A 575 -4.16 -4.61 33.06
N SER A 576 -4.43 -3.31 33.26
CA SER A 576 -4.44 -2.65 34.58
C SER A 576 -5.62 -1.70 34.64
N ALA A 577 -6.15 -1.48 35.83
CA ALA A 577 -7.24 -0.54 36.06
C ALA A 577 -6.84 0.92 35.70
N ASP A 578 -5.54 1.25 35.78
CA ASP A 578 -5.01 2.58 35.53
C ASP A 578 -4.75 2.84 34.03
N LYS A 579 -4.88 1.82 33.17
CA LYS A 579 -4.62 1.95 31.74
C LYS A 579 -5.91 1.95 30.94
N ALA A 580 -6.12 3.00 30.16
CA ALA A 580 -7.23 3.04 29.23
C ALA A 580 -7.01 2.00 28.10
N GLU A 581 -8.09 1.29 27.79
CA GLU A 581 -8.15 0.32 26.70
C GLU A 581 -9.23 0.71 25.71
N ILE A 582 -9.03 0.35 24.44
CA ILE A 582 -10.02 0.53 23.39
C ILE A 582 -10.00 -0.66 22.44
N GLU A 583 -11.17 -1.06 21.97
CA GLU A 583 -11.32 -2.06 20.92
C GLU A 583 -11.55 -1.40 19.55
N ILE A 584 -10.66 -1.69 18.60
CA ILE A 584 -10.74 -1.21 17.21
C ILE A 584 -10.49 -2.41 16.31
N ALA A 585 -11.41 -2.70 15.38
CA ALA A 585 -11.29 -3.80 14.41
C ALA A 585 -10.87 -5.14 15.05
N SER A 586 -11.54 -5.54 16.15
CA SER A 586 -11.27 -6.75 16.93
C SER A 586 -9.90 -6.82 17.64
N LYS A 587 -9.19 -5.70 17.76
CA LYS A 587 -7.93 -5.58 18.51
C LYS A 587 -8.14 -4.68 19.72
N THR A 588 -7.67 -5.12 20.90
CA THR A 588 -7.72 -4.31 22.12
C THR A 588 -6.40 -3.59 22.33
N PHE A 589 -6.37 -2.30 22.00
CA PHE A 589 -5.22 -1.42 22.23
C PHE A 589 -5.24 -0.82 23.64
N ARG A 590 -4.06 -0.66 24.23
CA ARG A 590 -3.83 -0.07 25.56
C ARG A 590 -2.80 1.03 25.51
N ILE A 591 -2.87 1.95 26.44
CA ILE A 591 -1.79 2.90 26.68
C ILE A 591 -0.50 2.12 26.95
N GLY A 592 0.58 2.50 26.27
CA GLY A 592 1.88 1.84 26.32
C GLY A 592 2.05 0.69 25.32
N ASP A 593 1.07 0.39 24.45
CA ASP A 593 1.25 -0.64 23.42
C ASP A 593 2.20 -0.18 22.32
N LYS A 594 3.10 -1.07 21.92
CA LYS A 594 3.97 -0.91 20.75
C LYS A 594 3.18 -1.23 19.49
N VAL A 595 3.03 -0.26 18.60
CA VAL A 595 2.22 -0.33 17.39
C VAL A 595 3.00 0.04 16.14
N MET A 596 2.52 -0.39 14.98
CA MET A 596 3.07 -0.06 13.67
C MET A 596 1.96 0.44 12.76
N GLN A 597 2.21 1.50 12.02
CA GLN A 597 1.40 1.92 10.90
C GLN A 597 1.50 0.89 9.76
N ILE A 598 0.37 0.41 9.23
CA ILE A 598 0.36 -0.66 8.23
C ILE A 598 -0.01 -0.20 6.83
N LYS A 599 -0.32 1.08 6.67
CA LYS A 599 -0.56 1.77 5.40
C LYS A 599 0.03 3.17 5.47
N ASN A 600 0.37 3.74 4.31
CA ASN A 600 0.72 5.16 4.27
C ASN A 600 -0.55 5.98 4.50
N ASN A 601 -0.49 6.93 5.44
CA ASN A 601 -1.57 7.88 5.67
C ASN A 601 -0.97 9.29 5.76
N TYR A 602 -1.25 10.11 4.77
CA TYR A 602 -0.70 11.46 4.63
C TYR A 602 -1.51 12.52 5.38
N ASP A 603 -2.71 12.18 5.85
CA ASP A 603 -3.64 13.10 6.53
C ASP A 603 -3.41 13.14 8.04
N ILE A 604 -2.70 12.15 8.59
CA ILE A 604 -2.38 12.12 10.01
C ILE A 604 -1.38 13.22 10.32
N THR A 605 -1.84 14.23 11.07
CA THR A 605 -0.99 15.32 11.52
C THR A 605 -0.14 14.90 12.71
N TRP A 606 1.08 15.42 12.76
CA TRP A 606 2.01 15.21 13.86
C TRP A 606 2.72 16.51 14.26
N ILE A 607 3.18 16.53 15.49
CA ILE A 607 3.97 17.63 16.08
C ILE A 607 5.23 17.02 16.67
N ARG A 608 6.38 17.64 16.45
CA ARG A 608 7.66 17.29 17.09
C ARG A 608 7.85 18.06 18.39
N ASP A 609 8.81 17.61 19.21
CA ASP A 609 9.14 18.24 20.48
C ASP A 609 9.69 19.68 20.31
N ASP A 610 10.29 19.99 19.17
CA ASP A 610 10.77 21.34 18.80
C ASP A 610 9.67 22.27 18.28
N GLY A 611 8.41 21.76 18.16
CA GLY A 611 7.26 22.50 17.68
C GLY A 611 7.06 22.43 16.16
N GLU A 612 7.91 21.73 15.40
CA GLU A 612 7.69 21.49 13.97
C GLU A 612 6.40 20.69 13.78
N GLN A 613 5.53 21.18 12.90
CA GLN A 613 4.28 20.50 12.54
C GLN A 613 4.35 19.96 11.13
N GLY A 614 3.77 18.80 10.93
CA GLY A 614 3.69 18.18 9.61
C GLY A 614 2.57 17.17 9.51
N SER A 615 2.51 16.49 8.39
CA SER A 615 1.57 15.41 8.15
C SER A 615 2.25 14.20 7.52
N GLY A 616 1.59 13.04 7.67
CA GLY A 616 2.01 11.77 7.11
C GLY A 616 2.72 10.86 8.10
N ILE A 617 2.10 9.70 8.37
CA ILE A 617 2.70 8.53 9.03
C ILE A 617 2.68 7.39 8.03
N PHE A 618 3.82 6.68 7.93
CA PHE A 618 4.05 5.77 6.83
C PHE A 618 4.05 4.30 7.23
N ASN A 619 3.77 3.45 6.28
CA ASN A 619 3.82 2.00 6.47
C ASN A 619 5.21 1.58 6.98
N GLY A 620 5.23 0.87 8.11
CA GLY A 620 6.44 0.44 8.80
C GLY A 620 6.91 1.35 9.93
N ASP A 621 6.32 2.55 10.09
CA ASP A 621 6.61 3.42 11.23
C ASP A 621 6.11 2.74 12.52
N ILE A 622 7.00 2.61 13.51
CA ILE A 622 6.71 1.98 14.81
C ILE A 622 6.65 3.08 15.87
N GLY A 623 5.61 3.04 16.69
CA GLY A 623 5.40 3.97 17.78
C GLY A 623 4.80 3.32 19.01
N ILE A 624 4.56 4.12 20.04
CA ILE A 624 3.94 3.71 21.30
C ILE A 624 2.68 4.52 21.52
N ILE A 625 1.61 3.88 21.92
CA ILE A 625 0.36 4.56 22.30
C ILE A 625 0.59 5.29 23.62
N ASP A 626 0.59 6.60 23.57
CA ASP A 626 0.79 7.49 24.72
C ASP A 626 -0.50 7.70 25.51
N SER A 627 -1.59 8.01 24.81
CA SER A 627 -2.87 8.27 25.45
C SER A 627 -4.06 7.82 24.62
N ILE A 628 -5.17 7.52 25.28
CA ILE A 628 -6.45 7.13 24.67
C ILE A 628 -7.54 7.98 25.31
N ASP A 629 -8.20 8.80 24.51
CA ASP A 629 -9.39 9.55 24.90
C ASP A 629 -10.64 8.87 24.34
N ARG A 630 -11.39 8.22 25.22
CA ARG A 630 -12.63 7.54 24.86
C ARG A 630 -13.76 8.51 24.50
N LYS A 631 -13.74 9.74 25.08
CA LYS A 631 -14.78 10.74 24.83
C LYS A 631 -14.63 11.34 23.45
N SER A 632 -13.45 11.80 23.08
CA SER A 632 -13.19 12.35 21.74
C SER A 632 -12.94 11.28 20.68
N ARG A 633 -12.93 9.99 21.06
CA ARG A 633 -12.62 8.85 20.19
C ARG A 633 -11.30 9.04 19.44
N THR A 634 -10.28 9.46 20.17
CA THR A 634 -8.93 9.68 19.64
C THR A 634 -7.90 8.96 20.46
N LEU A 635 -6.77 8.65 19.85
CA LEU A 635 -5.57 8.16 20.52
C LEU A 635 -4.35 8.94 20.02
N ILE A 636 -3.36 9.07 20.89
CA ILE A 636 -2.07 9.69 20.56
C ILE A 636 -1.03 8.57 20.49
N VAL A 637 -0.24 8.59 19.41
CA VAL A 637 0.88 7.67 19.20
C VAL A 637 2.14 8.48 19.03
N ILE A 638 3.20 8.12 19.75
CA ILE A 638 4.53 8.73 19.63
C ILE A 638 5.36 7.84 18.72
N PHE A 639 5.79 8.39 17.58
CA PHE A 639 6.68 7.76 16.60
C PHE A 639 8.03 8.47 16.63
N ASP A 640 9.03 7.87 17.22
CA ASP A 640 10.36 8.49 17.44
C ASP A 640 10.22 9.90 18.08
N ASP A 641 10.36 10.97 17.28
CA ASP A 641 10.25 12.38 17.67
C ASP A 641 8.91 13.06 17.31
N LYS A 642 7.93 12.26 16.83
CA LYS A 642 6.65 12.76 16.32
C LYS A 642 5.48 12.30 17.17
N THR A 643 4.72 13.23 17.68
CA THR A 643 3.45 12.98 18.38
C THR A 643 2.30 13.11 17.40
N ALA A 644 1.63 12.00 17.06
CA ALA A 644 0.58 11.92 16.07
C ALA A 644 -0.79 11.64 16.70
N LYS A 645 -1.81 12.38 16.27
CA LYS A 645 -3.19 12.21 16.73
C LYS A 645 -3.99 11.37 15.74
N TYR A 646 -4.57 10.28 16.22
CA TYR A 646 -5.41 9.36 15.46
C TYR A 646 -6.88 9.50 15.87
N THR A 647 -7.77 9.54 14.89
CA THR A 647 -9.16 9.15 15.09
C THR A 647 -9.28 7.62 15.11
N TYR A 648 -10.38 7.08 15.61
CA TYR A 648 -10.60 5.63 15.60
C TYR A 648 -10.63 5.03 14.19
N GLU A 649 -11.03 5.81 13.18
CA GLU A 649 -10.99 5.40 11.78
C GLU A 649 -9.55 5.19 11.31
N TYR A 650 -8.69 6.17 11.53
CA TYR A 650 -7.26 6.05 11.18
C TYR A 650 -6.53 5.00 12.01
N ALA A 651 -6.99 4.74 13.24
CA ALA A 651 -6.40 3.71 14.09
C ALA A 651 -6.68 2.27 13.60
N THR A 652 -7.57 2.07 12.64
CA THR A 652 -7.71 0.78 11.93
C THR A 652 -6.47 0.42 11.13
N ASP A 653 -5.65 1.42 10.78
CA ASP A 653 -4.37 1.25 10.09
C ASP A 653 -3.19 0.98 11.05
N LEU A 654 -3.47 0.78 12.35
CA LEU A 654 -2.48 0.34 13.33
C LEU A 654 -2.52 -1.19 13.53
N ASP A 655 -1.35 -1.77 13.72
CA ASP A 655 -1.18 -3.17 14.13
C ASP A 655 -0.20 -3.24 15.30
N PHE A 656 -0.24 -4.31 16.10
CA PHE A 656 0.77 -4.50 17.14
C PHE A 656 2.15 -4.73 16.53
N ALA A 657 3.17 -4.22 17.18
CA ALA A 657 4.55 -4.24 16.71
C ALA A 657 5.56 -4.87 17.68
N TYR A 658 5.12 -5.59 18.70
CA TYR A 658 6.02 -6.38 19.54
C TYR A 658 6.70 -7.47 18.72
N ALA A 659 5.94 -8.11 17.80
CA ALA A 659 6.43 -9.01 16.79
C ALA A 659 5.94 -8.56 15.41
N VAL A 660 6.83 -8.50 14.42
CA VAL A 660 6.51 -8.15 13.04
C VAL A 660 7.00 -9.23 12.08
N THR A 661 6.48 -9.28 10.86
CA THR A 661 7.02 -10.20 9.86
C THR A 661 8.36 -9.69 9.33
N VAL A 662 9.22 -10.60 8.88
CA VAL A 662 10.50 -10.22 8.24
C VAL A 662 10.30 -9.26 7.08
N HIS A 663 9.22 -9.42 6.28
CA HIS A 663 8.89 -8.48 5.19
C HIS A 663 8.62 -7.06 5.69
N LYS A 664 7.89 -6.92 6.81
CA LYS A 664 7.59 -5.60 7.40
C LYS A 664 8.79 -4.96 8.12
N SER A 665 9.85 -5.73 8.37
CA SER A 665 11.09 -5.20 8.95
C SER A 665 12.08 -4.65 7.93
N GLN A 666 11.79 -4.78 6.62
CA GLN A 666 12.66 -4.22 5.58
C GLN A 666 12.79 -2.69 5.74
N GLY A 667 13.98 -2.17 5.49
CA GLY A 667 14.31 -0.76 5.72
C GLY A 667 14.52 -0.38 7.19
N ASN A 668 14.21 -1.27 8.15
CA ASN A 668 14.44 -1.07 9.58
C ASN A 668 15.66 -1.84 10.05
N GLU A 669 16.31 -1.37 11.11
CA GLU A 669 17.35 -2.08 11.86
C GLU A 669 17.08 -1.92 13.35
N PHE A 670 17.38 -2.95 14.13
CA PHE A 670 17.11 -3.00 15.56
C PHE A 670 18.38 -3.38 16.33
N ASP A 671 18.53 -2.88 17.54
CA ASP A 671 19.68 -3.22 18.38
C ASP A 671 19.72 -4.72 18.67
N CYS A 672 18.57 -5.31 18.99
CA CYS A 672 18.41 -6.73 19.25
C CYS A 672 17.27 -7.34 18.42
N VAL A 673 17.55 -8.42 17.73
CA VAL A 673 16.55 -9.18 16.96
C VAL A 673 16.42 -10.58 17.51
N ILE A 674 15.18 -11.05 17.66
CA ILE A 674 14.85 -12.42 18.07
C ILE A 674 14.07 -13.09 16.93
N ILE A 675 14.48 -14.28 16.50
CA ILE A 675 13.83 -14.99 15.39
C ILE A 675 13.45 -16.41 15.84
N PRO A 676 12.16 -16.80 15.80
CA PRO A 676 11.74 -18.17 16.02
C PRO A 676 12.12 -19.06 14.85
N MET A 677 12.82 -20.17 15.11
CA MET A 677 13.29 -21.15 14.15
C MET A 677 12.59 -22.49 14.32
N PHE A 678 11.45 -22.66 13.65
CA PHE A 678 10.66 -23.88 13.65
C PHE A 678 10.12 -24.18 12.26
N GLN A 679 9.97 -25.46 11.93
CA GLN A 679 9.53 -25.90 10.59
C GLN A 679 8.20 -25.25 10.17
N GLY A 680 8.15 -24.72 8.96
CA GLY A 680 6.99 -24.06 8.37
C GLY A 680 6.89 -24.28 6.87
N PRO A 681 5.94 -23.60 6.18
CA PRO A 681 5.73 -23.77 4.75
C PRO A 681 6.99 -23.45 3.94
N PRO A 682 7.39 -24.30 2.98
CA PRO A 682 8.61 -24.08 2.15
C PRO A 682 8.67 -22.74 1.45
N GLN A 683 7.51 -22.16 1.13
CA GLN A 683 7.38 -20.86 0.46
C GLN A 683 7.81 -19.67 1.35
N LEU A 684 7.81 -19.85 2.68
CA LEU A 684 8.20 -18.81 3.64
C LEU A 684 9.55 -19.10 4.31
N TYR A 685 10.09 -20.33 4.17
CA TYR A 685 11.32 -20.74 4.83
C TYR A 685 12.43 -20.94 3.81
N TYR A 686 13.01 -19.82 3.34
CA TYR A 686 14.06 -19.80 2.33
C TYR A 686 15.20 -18.85 2.71
N ARG A 687 16.35 -19.03 2.03
CA ARG A 687 17.62 -18.39 2.34
C ARG A 687 17.54 -16.86 2.47
N ASN A 688 16.93 -16.19 1.50
CA ASN A 688 16.85 -14.71 1.50
C ASN A 688 16.00 -14.16 2.64
N LEU A 689 14.97 -14.90 3.09
CA LEU A 689 14.18 -14.50 4.26
C LEU A 689 15.03 -14.56 5.53
N LEU A 690 15.77 -15.66 5.73
CA LEU A 690 16.69 -15.79 6.87
C LEU A 690 17.78 -14.71 6.83
N TYR A 691 18.39 -14.51 5.67
CA TYR A 691 19.39 -13.48 5.46
C TYR A 691 18.87 -12.09 5.81
N THR A 692 17.70 -11.72 5.27
CA THR A 692 17.08 -10.43 5.56
C THR A 692 16.79 -10.26 7.04
N ALA A 693 16.30 -11.31 7.72
CA ALA A 693 16.02 -11.25 9.16
C ALA A 693 17.29 -11.07 9.98
N VAL A 694 18.35 -11.80 9.66
CA VAL A 694 19.67 -11.71 10.34
C VAL A 694 20.27 -10.31 10.18
N THR A 695 20.18 -9.74 8.97
CA THR A 695 20.75 -8.41 8.67
C THR A 695 19.97 -7.24 9.28
N ARG A 696 18.85 -7.49 9.95
CA ARG A 696 18.13 -6.45 10.73
C ARG A 696 18.72 -6.20 12.10
N ALA A 697 19.59 -7.08 12.60
CA ALA A 697 20.22 -6.93 13.90
C ALA A 697 21.51 -6.08 13.83
N LYS A 698 21.61 -5.07 14.72
CA LYS A 698 22.81 -4.21 14.85
C LYS A 698 23.82 -4.75 15.83
N LYS A 699 23.35 -5.15 17.03
CA LYS A 699 24.22 -5.47 18.19
C LYS A 699 24.03 -6.91 18.67
N THR A 700 22.82 -7.43 18.63
CA THR A 700 22.51 -8.75 19.19
C THR A 700 21.47 -9.47 18.35
N LEU A 701 21.74 -10.71 18.01
CA LEU A 701 20.79 -11.61 17.34
C LEU A 701 20.60 -12.88 18.15
N VAL A 702 19.34 -13.29 18.36
CA VAL A 702 18.99 -14.52 19.05
C VAL A 702 18.08 -15.37 18.17
N LEU A 703 18.55 -16.52 17.72
CA LEU A 703 17.74 -17.55 17.08
C LEU A 703 17.22 -18.51 18.14
N VAL A 704 15.91 -18.79 18.18
CA VAL A 704 15.31 -19.69 19.14
C VAL A 704 14.58 -20.81 18.42
N GLY A 705 15.05 -22.05 18.55
CA GLY A 705 14.41 -23.20 17.91
C GLY A 705 15.31 -24.32 17.51
N ASN A 706 15.10 -24.89 16.32
CA ASN A 706 15.80 -26.10 15.87
C ASN A 706 16.86 -25.77 14.79
N PRO A 707 18.12 -26.25 14.95
CA PRO A 707 19.17 -26.02 13.95
C PRO A 707 18.84 -26.60 12.58
N LYS A 708 18.07 -27.69 12.50
CA LYS A 708 17.61 -28.26 11.21
C LYS A 708 16.74 -27.28 10.42
N THR A 709 16.02 -26.40 11.09
CA THR A 709 15.25 -25.32 10.41
C THR A 709 16.18 -24.29 9.80
N VAL A 710 17.25 -23.93 10.49
CA VAL A 710 18.28 -23.02 9.96
C VAL A 710 18.94 -23.65 8.73
N GLU A 711 19.37 -24.91 8.85
CA GLU A 711 19.97 -25.69 7.75
C GLU A 711 19.04 -25.75 6.54
N TYR A 712 17.77 -26.10 6.77
CA TYR A 712 16.76 -26.12 5.72
C TYR A 712 16.63 -24.77 5.00
N MET A 713 16.55 -23.66 5.75
CA MET A 713 16.44 -22.33 5.15
C MET A 713 17.71 -21.96 4.35
N VAL A 714 18.89 -22.28 4.85
CA VAL A 714 20.17 -22.03 4.18
C VAL A 714 20.26 -22.81 2.88
N GLN A 715 19.82 -24.08 2.86
CA GLN A 715 19.82 -24.92 1.66
C GLN A 715 18.71 -24.56 0.68
N ASN A 716 17.60 -24.03 1.17
CA ASN A 716 16.48 -23.64 0.34
C ASN A 716 16.77 -22.33 -0.41
N ASN A 717 17.49 -22.44 -1.52
CA ASN A 717 17.80 -21.33 -2.42
C ASN A 717 16.64 -21.05 -3.42
N ARG A 718 15.41 -21.38 -3.07
CA ARG A 718 14.27 -20.97 -3.87
C ARG A 718 14.17 -19.44 -3.77
N ARG A 719 14.90 -18.76 -4.63
CA ARG A 719 14.51 -17.40 -5.03
C ARG A 719 13.09 -17.57 -5.56
N THR A 720 12.15 -16.84 -5.01
CA THR A 720 10.82 -16.74 -5.60
C THR A 720 11.06 -16.29 -7.02
N LYS A 721 10.97 -17.22 -7.99
CA LYS A 721 11.27 -16.90 -9.39
C LYS A 721 10.22 -15.90 -9.83
N ARG A 722 10.61 -14.65 -9.91
CA ARG A 722 9.78 -13.60 -10.46
C ARG A 722 9.91 -13.63 -11.98
N TYR A 723 8.78 -13.62 -12.63
CA TYR A 723 8.75 -13.43 -14.07
C TYR A 723 8.72 -11.94 -14.36
N SER A 724 9.71 -11.45 -15.10
CA SER A 724 9.87 -10.08 -15.55
C SER A 724 10.43 -10.09 -16.97
N GLY A 725 10.00 -9.16 -17.80
CA GLY A 725 10.54 -8.94 -19.14
C GLY A 725 11.64 -7.89 -19.19
N LEU A 726 11.85 -7.11 -18.11
CA LEU A 726 12.73 -5.95 -18.10
C LEU A 726 14.14 -6.27 -18.58
N LYS A 727 14.75 -7.36 -18.09
CA LYS A 727 16.09 -7.78 -18.52
C LYS A 727 16.15 -7.99 -20.04
N GLU A 728 15.17 -8.67 -20.62
CA GLU A 728 15.09 -8.93 -22.06
C GLU A 728 14.93 -7.63 -22.84
N PHE A 729 14.07 -6.72 -22.39
CA PHE A 729 13.85 -5.43 -23.04
C PHE A 729 15.10 -4.53 -23.00
N LEU A 730 15.92 -4.65 -21.96
CA LEU A 730 17.21 -3.99 -21.87
C LEU A 730 18.20 -4.50 -22.91
N LEU A 731 18.15 -5.79 -23.25
CA LEU A 731 19.11 -6.43 -24.18
C LEU A 731 18.71 -6.31 -25.64
N ARG A 732 17.46 -5.96 -25.96
CA ARG A 732 17.01 -5.78 -27.35
C ARG A 732 17.68 -4.57 -27.98
N ASP A 733 18.21 -4.75 -29.19
CA ASP A 733 18.84 -3.65 -29.98
C ASP A 733 17.82 -2.67 -30.58
N GLU A 734 16.52 -2.93 -30.45
CA GLU A 734 15.47 -2.07 -30.98
C GLU A 734 15.49 -0.68 -30.33
N GLN A 735 15.65 0.35 -31.14
CA GLN A 735 15.33 1.74 -30.78
C GLN A 735 13.82 1.80 -30.52
N LEU A 736 13.45 1.73 -29.24
CA LEU A 736 12.07 1.93 -28.83
C LEU A 736 11.71 3.41 -29.08
N TYR A 737 10.87 3.63 -30.09
CA TYR A 737 10.29 4.93 -30.45
C TYR A 737 9.25 5.37 -29.41
#